data_ac6ad820fda298f5bffd89a25865f687
#
_entry.id   ac6ad820fda298f5bffd89a25865f687
#
_cell.length_a   1.000
_cell.length_b   1.000
_cell.length_c   1.000
_cell.angle_alpha   90.00
_cell.angle_beta   90.00
_cell.angle_gamma   90.00
#
_symmetry.space_group_name_H-M   'P 1'
#
loop_
_entity.id
_entity.type
_entity.pdbx_description
1 polymer ?
#
loop_
_entity_poly.entity_id
_entity_poly.type
_entity_poly.pdbx_seq_one_letter_code
_entity_poly.pdbx_strand_id
1 'polypeptide(L)'
;MAEEHNIPKVYDPASVEKKWYKYWEEHRYFHAEVEADKKPFSIVIPPPNITGQLHMGHALDNTLQDILIRWHRMMGDNTLWMPGYDHAGLATQIKVEEVLKKEEGKTRYDLGREEFIKRVWEWKDKYGDRIIEQLKSLGVSCDWERKRFTMDEGCSQAVREVFVSLYEKGLIYQGSRITNWCVNCNTALSDIEVEHEDDAGNLWYVRYPVVGEMETYLTIATTRPETMLGDTAVAVNPEDPRYGHLVGKMLQLPLTERQIPIIADSYVDLEFGTGAVEITPAHDPNDFEMGMRHNLESIVVIGMDGYMTEEAGKFAGQERYECRKNLVHELQEKGYLVKIEEHNHAVGHCQRCRSVIEPLVSKQWFVKMEPLVKAAVDCVEDGRTQFVPERFTKTYTGWMENIRDWCISRQIWWGHRIPVWYCDACGEVIASRVDIDKCPKCGGAVHQDEDALDTWFSSALWPFSTMGWPEKTDLLKQFYPTSVLVTGYDIIFFWVARMLIMGMEFMKDIPFDKVFIHGLVRDSQGRKMSKSLGNGIDPLEVIEKYGADTLRFMLITGNTPGNDMRFYWERVEATRNFANKIWNASRFALMNMEGYDAEAKQAPYTLADQWILSRLQHTVKDVTELLGRFELGEAGRLIYDFIWSEVCDWYIELAKPRLYNKEDLEARATAQHVLAEVLTSAMKLLHPYMPFITEEIYQCLPHESNSIMIAPWPIVDERLFDDKAETGMTAIMESIKAIRNMRAEVNAAPGKKVPAILLVNAELREIVEANKNYINLMGSIDELIIDDIGAGKPENAMAAVIAGIEVYLPLAGLIDVEKETQRLNKELESMDKEIKRVTGKLNNAGFLAKAPADVVEKEKAKAEELSGKMEAVKERLTYLATLK
;
A
#
# COMPACT_ATOMS: atom_id res chain seq x y z
N MET A 1 24.53 -6.01 40.13
CA MET A 1 25.82 -6.36 39.46
C MET A 1 25.69 -5.79 38.05
N ALA A 2 26.39 -4.71 37.73
CA ALA A 2 26.39 -4.15 36.40
C ALA A 2 27.20 -5.09 35.50
N GLU A 3 26.53 -5.95 34.74
CA GLU A 3 27.14 -6.57 33.58
C GLU A 3 27.54 -5.45 32.62
N GLU A 4 28.76 -5.52 32.06
CA GLU A 4 29.25 -4.56 31.07
C GLU A 4 28.29 -4.60 29.85
N HIS A 5 27.30 -3.71 29.82
CA HIS A 5 26.36 -3.54 28.71
C HIS A 5 27.04 -2.83 27.53
N ASN A 6 27.99 -3.48 26.90
CA ASN A 6 28.72 -2.93 25.76
C ASN A 6 28.15 -3.51 24.47
N ILE A 7 27.34 -2.72 23.75
CA ILE A 7 26.82 -3.12 22.46
C ILE A 7 27.95 -3.15 21.41
N PRO A 8 27.95 -4.09 20.45
CA PRO A 8 28.95 -4.23 19.39
C PRO A 8 29.19 -2.93 18.60
N LYS A 9 30.38 -2.78 18.02
CA LYS A 9 30.71 -1.59 17.22
C LYS A 9 29.83 -1.45 15.98
N VAL A 10 29.39 -2.55 15.42
CA VAL A 10 28.57 -2.61 14.20
C VAL A 10 27.25 -3.27 14.55
N TYR A 11 26.16 -2.67 14.10
CA TYR A 11 24.83 -3.28 14.18
C TYR A 11 24.71 -4.45 13.22
N ASP A 12 24.29 -5.60 13.72
CA ASP A 12 24.00 -6.80 12.93
C ASP A 12 22.52 -7.16 13.05
N PRO A 13 21.67 -6.72 12.10
CA PRO A 13 20.23 -6.98 12.15
C PRO A 13 19.90 -8.47 12.26
N ALA A 14 20.58 -9.33 11.50
CA ALA A 14 20.23 -10.75 11.40
C ALA A 14 20.33 -11.51 12.73
N SER A 15 21.30 -11.16 13.57
CA SER A 15 21.46 -11.78 14.91
C SER A 15 20.45 -11.21 15.90
N VAL A 16 20.22 -9.90 15.86
CA VAL A 16 19.29 -9.17 16.76
C VAL A 16 17.85 -9.58 16.49
N GLU A 17 17.43 -9.64 15.23
CA GLU A 17 16.06 -9.99 14.82
C GLU A 17 15.67 -11.38 15.29
N LYS A 18 16.51 -12.39 15.03
CA LYS A 18 16.22 -13.78 15.46
C LYS A 18 16.17 -13.93 16.97
N LYS A 19 17.06 -13.24 17.70
CA LYS A 19 17.11 -13.25 19.16
C LYS A 19 15.82 -12.73 19.76
N TRP A 20 15.40 -11.52 19.34
CA TRP A 20 14.27 -10.86 19.97
C TRP A 20 12.92 -11.42 19.52
N TYR A 21 12.77 -11.81 18.25
CA TYR A 21 11.51 -12.43 17.81
C TYR A 21 11.20 -13.70 18.61
N LYS A 22 12.21 -14.55 18.76
CA LYS A 22 12.10 -15.76 19.59
C LYS A 22 11.78 -15.44 21.06
N TYR A 23 12.46 -14.45 21.63
CA TYR A 23 12.21 -14.01 23.00
C TYR A 23 10.75 -13.57 23.21
N TRP A 24 10.21 -12.75 22.29
CA TRP A 24 8.83 -12.28 22.38
C TRP A 24 7.81 -13.42 22.26
N GLU A 25 8.03 -14.39 21.38
CA GLU A 25 7.17 -15.57 21.25
C GLU A 25 7.21 -16.45 22.53
N GLU A 26 8.40 -16.75 23.03
CA GLU A 26 8.58 -17.57 24.25
C GLU A 26 7.91 -16.95 25.49
N HIS A 27 7.87 -15.61 25.55
CA HIS A 27 7.18 -14.87 26.63
C HIS A 27 5.71 -14.57 26.32
N ARG A 28 5.18 -15.02 25.16
CA ARG A 28 3.78 -14.85 24.75
C ARG A 28 3.32 -13.39 24.72
N TYR A 29 4.21 -12.43 24.39
CA TYR A 29 3.85 -11.00 24.35
C TYR A 29 2.87 -10.63 23.22
N PHE A 30 2.66 -11.52 22.25
CA PHE A 30 1.70 -11.35 21.17
C PHE A 30 0.29 -11.87 21.53
N HIS A 31 0.20 -12.72 22.57
CA HIS A 31 -1.04 -13.40 22.93
C HIS A 31 -1.98 -12.49 23.73
N ALA A 32 -3.24 -12.46 23.34
CA ALA A 32 -4.31 -11.75 24.05
C ALA A 32 -5.16 -12.71 24.87
N GLU A 33 -5.32 -12.45 26.14
CA GLU A 33 -6.30 -13.13 26.99
C GLU A 33 -7.62 -12.35 27.01
N VAL A 34 -8.72 -13.01 27.38
CA VAL A 34 -9.99 -12.33 27.61
C VAL A 34 -9.94 -11.63 28.97
N GLU A 35 -9.82 -10.31 28.96
CA GLU A 35 -9.71 -9.47 30.16
C GLU A 35 -10.79 -8.37 30.13
N ALA A 36 -11.89 -8.57 30.88
CA ALA A 36 -13.04 -7.67 30.85
C ALA A 36 -12.73 -6.24 31.33
N ASP A 37 -11.70 -6.06 32.14
CA ASP A 37 -11.34 -4.76 32.73
C ASP A 37 -10.42 -3.93 31.85
N LYS A 38 -9.85 -4.52 30.79
CA LYS A 38 -9.00 -3.82 29.84
C LYS A 38 -9.76 -3.43 28.58
N LYS A 39 -9.47 -2.22 28.09
CA LYS A 39 -10.00 -1.75 26.81
C LYS A 39 -9.46 -2.63 25.69
N PRO A 40 -10.34 -3.26 24.87
CA PRO A 40 -9.89 -4.06 23.76
C PRO A 40 -9.42 -3.18 22.59
N PHE A 41 -8.38 -3.64 21.90
CA PHE A 41 -7.98 -3.14 20.59
C PHE A 41 -7.69 -4.34 19.69
N SER A 42 -8.44 -4.49 18.62
CA SER A 42 -8.33 -5.66 17.77
C SER A 42 -8.21 -5.32 16.29
N ILE A 43 -7.41 -6.10 15.60
CA ILE A 43 -7.26 -6.10 14.14
C ILE A 43 -7.36 -7.56 13.67
N VAL A 44 -8.09 -7.80 12.59
CA VAL A 44 -8.00 -9.04 11.82
C VAL A 44 -7.10 -8.79 10.61
N ILE A 45 -6.08 -9.62 10.43
CA ILE A 45 -5.17 -9.49 9.30
C ILE A 45 -5.95 -9.64 7.98
N PRO A 46 -5.71 -8.83 6.93
CA PRO A 46 -6.11 -9.22 5.59
C PRO A 46 -5.46 -10.55 5.24
N PRO A 47 -6.21 -11.67 5.17
CA PRO A 47 -5.60 -12.98 5.10
C PRO A 47 -4.90 -13.15 3.76
N PRO A 48 -3.55 -13.32 3.73
CA PRO A 48 -2.83 -13.50 2.48
C PRO A 48 -3.29 -14.75 1.75
N ASN A 49 -3.39 -14.65 0.41
CA ASN A 49 -3.69 -15.76 -0.47
C ASN A 49 -2.53 -16.76 -0.52
N ILE A 50 -2.80 -18.06 -0.40
CA ILE A 50 -1.78 -19.12 -0.49
C ILE A 50 -1.29 -19.39 -1.93
N THR A 51 -1.25 -18.35 -2.77
CA THR A 51 -0.83 -18.44 -4.18
C THR A 51 0.68 -18.35 -4.39
N GLY A 52 1.44 -18.02 -3.34
CA GLY A 52 2.90 -17.90 -3.39
C GLY A 52 3.46 -17.04 -2.27
N GLN A 53 4.64 -16.48 -2.52
CA GLN A 53 5.34 -15.61 -1.57
C GLN A 53 4.67 -14.23 -1.45
N LEU A 54 4.83 -13.62 -0.27
CA LEU A 54 4.43 -12.23 -0.02
C LEU A 54 5.26 -11.25 -0.89
N HIS A 55 4.70 -10.09 -1.14
CA HIS A 55 5.32 -9.00 -1.89
C HIS A 55 5.32 -7.70 -1.08
N MET A 56 5.92 -6.62 -1.61
CA MET A 56 6.04 -5.33 -0.91
C MET A 56 4.71 -4.74 -0.43
N GLY A 57 3.60 -4.97 -1.15
CA GLY A 57 2.27 -4.54 -0.69
C GLY A 57 1.86 -5.19 0.63
N HIS A 58 2.13 -6.50 0.79
CA HIS A 58 1.90 -7.19 2.07
C HIS A 58 2.83 -6.67 3.18
N ALA A 59 4.09 -6.35 2.85
CA ALA A 59 5.02 -5.79 3.83
C ALA A 59 4.54 -4.42 4.32
N LEU A 60 4.03 -3.56 3.43
CA LEU A 60 3.42 -2.28 3.79
C LEU A 60 2.19 -2.48 4.68
N ASP A 61 1.22 -3.26 4.21
CA ASP A 61 -0.04 -3.52 4.90
C ASP A 61 0.18 -4.05 6.33
N ASN A 62 1.04 -5.07 6.47
CA ASN A 62 1.32 -5.65 7.78
C ASN A 62 2.15 -4.74 8.69
N THR A 63 3.03 -3.89 8.13
CA THR A 63 3.78 -2.91 8.92
C THR A 63 2.85 -1.85 9.50
N LEU A 64 1.86 -1.37 8.73
CA LEU A 64 0.86 -0.41 9.22
C LEU A 64 0.07 -0.98 10.40
N GLN A 65 -0.39 -2.23 10.29
CA GLN A 65 -1.11 -2.92 11.35
C GLN A 65 -0.24 -3.13 12.59
N ASP A 66 1.01 -3.58 12.41
CA ASP A 66 1.92 -3.87 13.52
C ASP A 66 2.28 -2.61 14.32
N ILE A 67 2.42 -1.45 13.65
CA ILE A 67 2.62 -0.17 14.33
C ILE A 67 1.45 0.15 15.25
N LEU A 68 0.21 0.01 14.78
CA LEU A 68 -0.99 0.25 15.58
C LEU A 68 -1.08 -0.72 16.76
N ILE A 69 -0.85 -2.00 16.53
CA ILE A 69 -0.88 -3.04 17.56
C ILE A 69 0.19 -2.81 18.64
N ARG A 70 1.43 -2.51 18.25
CA ARG A 70 2.52 -2.24 19.20
C ARG A 70 2.26 -0.96 20.00
N TRP A 71 1.79 0.09 19.34
CA TRP A 71 1.44 1.33 20.01
C TRP A 71 0.33 1.12 21.05
N HIS A 72 -0.80 0.48 20.66
CA HIS A 72 -1.90 0.20 21.60
C HIS A 72 -1.50 -0.75 22.72
N ARG A 73 -0.62 -1.72 22.47
CA ARG A 73 -0.06 -2.59 23.51
C ARG A 73 0.73 -1.77 24.54
N MET A 74 1.55 -0.83 24.10
CA MET A 74 2.30 0.09 24.97
C MET A 74 1.38 1.11 25.69
N MET A 75 0.21 1.44 25.10
CA MET A 75 -0.84 2.21 25.76
C MET A 75 -1.56 1.46 26.88
N GLY A 76 -1.32 0.14 27.01
CA GLY A 76 -1.94 -0.74 28.00
C GLY A 76 -3.28 -1.35 27.57
N ASP A 77 -3.70 -1.16 26.32
CA ASP A 77 -4.90 -1.78 25.78
C ASP A 77 -4.70 -3.30 25.65
N ASN A 78 -5.79 -4.07 25.76
CA ASN A 78 -5.79 -5.51 25.49
C ASN A 78 -5.81 -5.74 23.98
N THR A 79 -4.65 -6.04 23.39
CA THR A 79 -4.48 -6.06 21.94
C THR A 79 -4.58 -7.46 21.36
N LEU A 80 -5.52 -7.66 20.42
CA LEU A 80 -5.61 -8.87 19.63
C LEU A 80 -5.32 -8.56 18.15
N TRP A 81 -4.26 -9.11 17.61
CA TRP A 81 -4.04 -9.15 16.18
C TRP A 81 -4.24 -10.57 15.66
N MET A 82 -5.42 -10.83 15.08
CA MET A 82 -5.84 -12.15 14.62
C MET A 82 -5.13 -12.52 13.32
N PRO A 83 -4.25 -13.53 13.31
CA PRO A 83 -3.57 -13.98 12.10
C PRO A 83 -4.36 -15.01 11.32
N GLY A 84 -4.05 -15.14 10.04
CA GLY A 84 -4.57 -16.20 9.21
C GLY A 84 -4.21 -16.04 7.74
N TYR A 85 -4.72 -16.94 6.91
CA TYR A 85 -4.53 -16.90 5.46
C TYR A 85 -5.78 -17.44 4.74
N ASP A 86 -5.93 -17.00 3.47
CA ASP A 86 -7.07 -17.32 2.64
C ASP A 86 -6.75 -18.50 1.70
N HIS A 87 -7.73 -19.39 1.52
CA HIS A 87 -7.64 -20.49 0.56
C HIS A 87 -7.61 -20.01 -0.90
N ALA A 88 -8.10 -18.79 -1.15
CA ALA A 88 -8.05 -18.06 -2.43
C ALA A 88 -8.69 -18.80 -3.63
N GLY A 89 -9.50 -19.83 -3.37
CA GLY A 89 -10.35 -20.51 -4.36
C GLY A 89 -9.72 -20.68 -5.74
N LEU A 90 -10.26 -19.98 -6.73
CA LEU A 90 -9.81 -20.03 -8.13
C LEU A 90 -8.32 -19.73 -8.29
N ALA A 91 -7.77 -18.73 -7.55
CA ALA A 91 -6.38 -18.34 -7.74
C ALA A 91 -5.39 -19.44 -7.32
N THR A 92 -5.67 -20.13 -6.22
CA THR A 92 -4.85 -21.26 -5.74
C THR A 92 -4.99 -22.44 -6.67
N GLN A 93 -6.22 -22.75 -7.10
CA GLN A 93 -6.46 -23.85 -8.03
C GLN A 93 -5.65 -23.67 -9.31
N ILE A 94 -5.72 -22.49 -9.95
CA ILE A 94 -4.95 -22.21 -11.19
C ILE A 94 -3.45 -22.41 -10.95
N LYS A 95 -2.92 -21.96 -9.80
CA LYS A 95 -1.49 -22.15 -9.50
C LYS A 95 -1.09 -23.60 -9.40
N VAL A 96 -1.89 -24.42 -8.76
CA VAL A 96 -1.63 -25.87 -8.66
C VAL A 96 -1.76 -26.54 -10.03
N GLU A 97 -2.74 -26.14 -10.84
CA GLU A 97 -2.91 -26.63 -12.23
C GLU A 97 -1.70 -26.26 -13.12
N GLU A 98 -1.19 -25.01 -13.02
CA GLU A 98 0.02 -24.58 -13.72
C GLU A 98 1.24 -25.44 -13.36
N VAL A 99 1.42 -25.71 -12.07
CA VAL A 99 2.52 -26.55 -11.58
C VAL A 99 2.34 -27.99 -12.07
N LEU A 100 1.15 -28.54 -11.93
CA LEU A 100 0.83 -29.89 -12.39
C LEU A 100 1.10 -30.06 -13.89
N LYS A 101 0.68 -29.09 -14.69
CA LYS A 101 0.90 -29.11 -16.16
C LYS A 101 2.39 -28.99 -16.48
N LYS A 102 3.14 -28.15 -15.75
CA LYS A 102 4.58 -27.95 -15.98
C LYS A 102 5.43 -29.16 -15.56
N GLU A 103 5.09 -29.78 -14.43
CA GLU A 103 5.91 -30.86 -13.85
C GLU A 103 5.52 -32.24 -14.35
N GLU A 104 4.22 -32.49 -14.56
CA GLU A 104 3.70 -33.82 -14.92
C GLU A 104 3.03 -33.87 -16.29
N GLY A 105 2.79 -32.72 -16.95
CA GLY A 105 2.06 -32.67 -18.23
C GLY A 105 0.57 -33.02 -18.13
N LYS A 106 0.01 -33.04 -16.91
CA LYS A 106 -1.36 -33.42 -16.60
C LYS A 106 -2.25 -32.23 -16.30
N THR A 107 -3.54 -32.44 -16.40
CA THR A 107 -4.63 -31.57 -15.98
C THR A 107 -5.28 -32.11 -14.71
N ARG A 108 -6.12 -31.32 -14.05
CA ARG A 108 -6.92 -31.78 -12.90
C ARG A 108 -7.85 -32.94 -13.27
N TYR A 109 -8.34 -32.95 -14.47
CA TYR A 109 -9.22 -34.00 -14.97
C TYR A 109 -8.53 -35.37 -15.13
N ASP A 110 -7.23 -35.38 -15.41
CA ASP A 110 -6.42 -36.60 -15.46
C ASP A 110 -6.20 -37.22 -14.07
N LEU A 111 -6.18 -36.36 -13.00
CA LEU A 111 -6.04 -36.83 -11.62
C LEU A 111 -7.38 -37.24 -10.99
N GLY A 112 -8.47 -36.57 -11.38
CA GLY A 112 -9.74 -36.63 -10.67
C GLY A 112 -9.78 -35.75 -9.44
N ARG A 113 -11.01 -35.49 -8.95
CA ARG A 113 -11.27 -34.48 -7.90
C ARG A 113 -10.51 -34.76 -6.59
N GLU A 114 -10.56 -35.98 -6.08
CA GLU A 114 -9.96 -36.34 -4.79
C GLU A 114 -8.45 -36.16 -4.77
N GLU A 115 -7.73 -36.71 -5.76
CA GLU A 115 -6.27 -36.60 -5.82
C GLU A 115 -5.81 -35.17 -6.11
N PHE A 116 -6.57 -34.43 -6.95
CA PHE A 116 -6.28 -33.01 -7.18
C PHE A 116 -6.45 -32.18 -5.89
N ILE A 117 -7.54 -32.36 -5.15
CA ILE A 117 -7.77 -31.66 -3.87
C ILE A 117 -6.66 -31.96 -2.86
N LYS A 118 -6.19 -33.22 -2.80
CA LYS A 118 -5.05 -33.58 -1.93
C LYS A 118 -3.79 -32.81 -2.30
N ARG A 119 -3.49 -32.66 -3.60
CA ARG A 119 -2.35 -31.82 -4.06
C ARG A 119 -2.51 -30.35 -3.66
N VAL A 120 -3.73 -29.82 -3.65
CA VAL A 120 -3.97 -28.44 -3.21
C VAL A 120 -3.78 -28.30 -1.69
N TRP A 121 -4.16 -29.32 -0.89
CA TRP A 121 -3.85 -29.33 0.54
C TRP A 121 -2.33 -29.37 0.82
N GLU A 122 -1.57 -30.19 0.10
CA GLU A 122 -0.10 -30.23 0.19
C GLU A 122 0.52 -28.87 -0.19
N TRP A 123 -0.02 -28.21 -1.21
CA TRP A 123 0.34 -26.85 -1.60
C TRP A 123 0.06 -25.84 -0.47
N LYS A 124 -1.12 -25.90 0.12
CA LYS A 124 -1.54 -25.04 1.25
C LYS A 124 -0.58 -25.20 2.43
N ASP A 125 -0.22 -26.42 2.81
CA ASP A 125 0.69 -26.63 3.94
C ASP A 125 2.07 -26.01 3.66
N LYS A 126 2.63 -26.24 2.48
CA LYS A 126 3.91 -25.69 2.07
C LYS A 126 3.96 -24.15 2.05
N TYR A 127 2.95 -23.52 1.46
CA TYR A 127 2.95 -22.07 1.26
C TYR A 127 2.35 -21.31 2.44
N GLY A 128 1.44 -21.89 3.19
CA GLY A 128 0.90 -21.30 4.41
C GLY A 128 1.98 -21.10 5.47
N ASP A 129 2.81 -22.11 5.72
CA ASP A 129 3.94 -22.03 6.66
C ASP A 129 4.97 -20.99 6.19
N ARG A 130 5.29 -20.97 4.88
CA ARG A 130 6.22 -19.97 4.33
C ARG A 130 5.72 -18.53 4.48
N ILE A 131 4.44 -18.28 4.29
CA ILE A 131 3.84 -16.96 4.50
C ILE A 131 4.04 -16.51 5.94
N ILE A 132 3.80 -17.40 6.91
CA ILE A 132 4.00 -17.10 8.33
C ILE A 132 5.47 -16.79 8.63
N GLU A 133 6.40 -17.58 8.12
CA GLU A 133 7.84 -17.31 8.27
C GLU A 133 8.23 -15.94 7.70
N GLN A 134 7.69 -15.55 6.54
CA GLN A 134 7.92 -14.23 5.97
C GLN A 134 7.36 -13.11 6.84
N LEU A 135 6.16 -13.26 7.40
CA LEU A 135 5.56 -12.30 8.33
C LEU A 135 6.37 -12.18 9.63
N LYS A 136 6.82 -13.31 10.18
CA LYS A 136 7.70 -13.34 11.36
C LYS A 136 9.03 -12.63 11.08
N SER A 137 9.62 -12.86 9.91
CA SER A 137 10.86 -12.19 9.50
C SER A 137 10.70 -10.68 9.36
N LEU A 138 9.51 -10.20 9.00
CA LEU A 138 9.17 -8.78 8.97
C LEU A 138 8.95 -8.19 10.38
N GLY A 139 8.87 -9.02 11.41
CA GLY A 139 8.64 -8.60 12.80
C GLY A 139 7.17 -8.44 13.17
N VAL A 140 6.26 -9.04 12.41
CA VAL A 140 4.81 -8.99 12.65
C VAL A 140 4.45 -9.64 13.99
N SER A 141 3.73 -8.92 14.85
CA SER A 141 3.41 -9.34 16.23
C SER A 141 1.98 -9.89 16.40
N CYS A 142 1.57 -10.74 15.46
CA CYS A 142 0.28 -11.45 15.51
C CYS A 142 0.20 -12.47 16.66
N ASP A 143 -1.00 -12.75 17.13
CA ASP A 143 -1.28 -13.85 18.06
C ASP A 143 -1.25 -15.20 17.31
N TRP A 144 -0.04 -15.74 17.10
CA TRP A 144 0.18 -16.96 16.32
C TRP A 144 -0.48 -18.21 16.91
N GLU A 145 -0.83 -18.21 18.19
CA GLU A 145 -1.56 -19.30 18.83
C GLU A 145 -3.01 -19.40 18.31
N ARG A 146 -3.54 -18.29 17.77
CA ARG A 146 -4.89 -18.20 17.20
C ARG A 146 -4.92 -18.18 15.67
N LYS A 147 -3.88 -18.71 15.03
CA LYS A 147 -3.81 -18.77 13.56
C LYS A 147 -5.04 -19.44 12.96
N ARG A 148 -5.67 -18.76 11.99
CA ARG A 148 -6.86 -19.23 11.30
C ARG A 148 -6.61 -19.48 9.80
N PHE A 149 -7.48 -20.27 9.22
CA PHE A 149 -7.54 -20.54 7.79
C PHE A 149 -8.99 -20.48 7.34
N THR A 150 -9.28 -19.82 6.22
CA THR A 150 -10.67 -19.62 5.76
C THR A 150 -11.44 -20.91 5.51
N MET A 151 -10.75 -22.05 5.35
CA MET A 151 -11.36 -23.39 5.25
C MET A 151 -11.10 -24.27 6.50
N ASP A 152 -10.72 -23.71 7.64
CA ASP A 152 -10.71 -24.48 8.88
C ASP A 152 -12.15 -24.83 9.32
N GLU A 153 -12.28 -25.74 10.27
CA GLU A 153 -13.57 -26.27 10.67
C GLU A 153 -14.53 -25.17 11.15
N GLY A 154 -14.07 -24.25 12.01
CA GLY A 154 -14.93 -23.18 12.55
C GLY A 154 -15.34 -22.17 11.45
N CYS A 155 -14.41 -21.76 10.57
CA CYS A 155 -14.74 -20.89 9.45
C CYS A 155 -15.68 -21.58 8.44
N SER A 156 -15.51 -22.89 8.22
CA SER A 156 -16.40 -23.68 7.36
C SER A 156 -17.81 -23.81 7.91
N GLN A 157 -17.96 -23.96 9.25
CA GLN A 157 -19.25 -23.92 9.93
C GLN A 157 -19.94 -22.57 9.76
N ALA A 158 -19.18 -21.46 9.92
CA ALA A 158 -19.69 -20.12 9.70
C ALA A 158 -20.20 -19.92 8.25
N VAL A 159 -19.46 -20.40 7.26
CA VAL A 159 -19.86 -20.34 5.85
C VAL A 159 -21.16 -21.08 5.61
N ARG A 160 -21.29 -22.29 6.14
CA ARG A 160 -22.54 -23.08 6.02
C ARG A 160 -23.71 -22.38 6.69
N GLU A 161 -23.52 -21.86 7.90
CA GLU A 161 -24.56 -21.12 8.64
C GLU A 161 -25.08 -19.93 7.84
N VAL A 162 -24.15 -19.11 7.31
CA VAL A 162 -24.51 -17.94 6.49
C VAL A 162 -25.26 -18.35 5.23
N PHE A 163 -24.76 -19.33 4.48
CA PHE A 163 -25.40 -19.78 3.26
C PHE A 163 -26.82 -20.26 3.50
N VAL A 164 -27.00 -21.17 4.46
CA VAL A 164 -28.31 -21.76 4.75
C VAL A 164 -29.28 -20.70 5.29
N SER A 165 -28.81 -19.81 6.19
CA SER A 165 -29.64 -18.73 6.71
C SER A 165 -30.12 -17.77 5.62
N LEU A 166 -29.25 -17.38 4.68
CA LEU A 166 -29.65 -16.54 3.55
C LEU A 166 -30.58 -17.28 2.56
N TYR A 167 -30.38 -18.58 2.35
CA TYR A 167 -31.25 -19.40 1.55
C TYR A 167 -32.66 -19.53 2.16
N GLU A 168 -32.75 -19.80 3.47
CA GLU A 168 -34.03 -19.87 4.20
C GLU A 168 -34.79 -18.52 4.18
N LYS A 169 -34.06 -17.39 4.12
CA LYS A 169 -34.66 -16.04 3.94
C LYS A 169 -35.03 -15.72 2.48
N GLY A 170 -34.74 -16.61 1.54
CA GLY A 170 -34.98 -16.37 0.10
C GLY A 170 -34.03 -15.32 -0.50
N LEU A 171 -32.91 -15.04 0.16
CA LEU A 171 -31.86 -14.11 -0.30
C LEU A 171 -30.79 -14.83 -1.14
N ILE A 172 -30.61 -16.14 -0.99
CA ILE A 172 -29.84 -16.96 -1.92
C ILE A 172 -30.81 -17.70 -2.83
N TYR A 173 -30.57 -17.63 -4.12
CA TYR A 173 -31.37 -18.30 -5.13
C TYR A 173 -30.50 -18.83 -6.28
N GLN A 174 -30.99 -19.83 -6.98
CA GLN A 174 -30.39 -20.33 -8.23
C GLN A 174 -31.16 -19.80 -9.41
N GLY A 175 -30.49 -19.27 -10.42
CA GLY A 175 -31.15 -18.72 -11.60
C GLY A 175 -30.28 -18.79 -12.86
N SER A 176 -30.94 -18.87 -14.02
CA SER A 176 -30.28 -18.69 -15.32
C SER A 176 -30.21 -17.21 -15.62
N ARG A 177 -29.00 -16.65 -15.59
CA ARG A 177 -28.69 -15.25 -15.87
C ARG A 177 -27.46 -15.16 -16.75
N ILE A 178 -27.31 -14.02 -17.43
CA ILE A 178 -26.05 -13.76 -18.10
C ILE A 178 -24.98 -13.50 -17.06
N THR A 179 -23.84 -14.16 -17.18
CA THR A 179 -22.70 -14.09 -16.27
C THR A 179 -21.41 -13.96 -17.04
N ASN A 180 -20.40 -13.35 -16.44
CA ASN A 180 -19.06 -13.27 -17.00
C ASN A 180 -18.40 -14.65 -16.92
N TRP A 181 -18.22 -15.31 -18.04
CA TRP A 181 -17.61 -16.64 -18.11
C TRP A 181 -16.17 -16.54 -18.59
N CYS A 182 -15.25 -17.15 -17.85
CA CYS A 182 -13.87 -17.31 -18.30
C CYS A 182 -13.69 -18.69 -18.95
N VAL A 183 -13.55 -18.72 -20.27
CA VAL A 183 -13.35 -19.95 -21.04
C VAL A 183 -12.08 -20.69 -20.61
N ASN A 184 -10.99 -19.97 -20.33
CA ASN A 184 -9.72 -20.57 -19.93
C ASN A 184 -9.75 -21.18 -18.52
N CYS A 185 -10.38 -20.48 -17.56
CA CYS A 185 -10.54 -20.97 -16.18
C CYS A 185 -11.72 -21.94 -16.04
N ASN A 186 -12.60 -21.99 -17.04
CA ASN A 186 -13.83 -22.78 -17.09
C ASN A 186 -14.73 -22.53 -15.88
N THR A 187 -15.03 -21.26 -15.60
CA THR A 187 -15.83 -20.84 -14.44
C THR A 187 -16.46 -19.47 -14.64
N ALA A 188 -17.60 -19.23 -13.97
CA ALA A 188 -18.21 -17.93 -13.85
C ALA A 188 -17.35 -17.01 -12.94
N LEU A 189 -17.40 -15.72 -13.23
CA LEU A 189 -16.74 -14.63 -12.49
C LEU A 189 -17.81 -13.61 -12.06
N SER A 190 -17.58 -12.96 -10.94
CA SER A 190 -18.35 -11.77 -10.55
C SER A 190 -17.89 -10.55 -11.36
N ASP A 191 -18.73 -9.51 -11.46
CA ASP A 191 -18.43 -8.29 -12.25
C ASP A 191 -17.12 -7.63 -11.84
N ILE A 192 -16.80 -7.64 -10.55
CA ILE A 192 -15.58 -7.05 -10.01
C ILE A 192 -14.30 -7.87 -10.27
N GLU A 193 -14.41 -9.12 -10.70
CA GLU A 193 -13.28 -9.97 -11.13
C GLU A 193 -12.94 -9.80 -12.62
N VAL A 194 -13.62 -8.88 -13.30
CA VAL A 194 -13.39 -8.54 -14.70
C VAL A 194 -12.64 -7.22 -14.78
N GLU A 195 -11.45 -7.26 -15.37
CA GLU A 195 -10.65 -6.06 -15.64
C GLU A 195 -10.88 -5.61 -17.09
N HIS A 196 -11.27 -4.35 -17.27
CA HIS A 196 -11.48 -3.80 -18.61
C HIS A 196 -10.19 -3.16 -19.11
N GLU A 197 -9.72 -3.59 -20.28
CA GLU A 197 -8.55 -3.08 -20.96
C GLU A 197 -8.96 -2.54 -22.35
N ASP A 198 -8.31 -1.46 -22.81
CA ASP A 198 -8.57 -0.95 -24.16
C ASP A 198 -7.82 -1.82 -25.18
N ASP A 199 -8.58 -2.66 -25.89
CA ASP A 199 -8.05 -3.50 -26.92
C ASP A 199 -8.23 -2.89 -28.31
N ALA A 200 -7.24 -3.07 -29.18
CA ALA A 200 -7.37 -2.74 -30.59
C ALA A 200 -8.28 -3.77 -31.28
N GLY A 201 -9.45 -3.33 -31.66
CA GLY A 201 -10.47 -4.13 -32.32
C GLY A 201 -10.98 -3.50 -33.61
N ASN A 202 -12.08 -4.02 -34.07
CA ASN A 202 -12.77 -3.51 -35.25
C ASN A 202 -14.27 -3.37 -34.98
N LEU A 203 -14.90 -2.55 -35.73
CA LEU A 203 -16.35 -2.44 -35.85
C LEU A 203 -16.76 -2.91 -37.25
N TRP A 204 -17.53 -3.98 -37.31
CA TRP A 204 -18.01 -4.59 -38.56
C TRP A 204 -19.41 -4.07 -38.85
N TYR A 205 -19.61 -3.49 -40.03
CA TYR A 205 -20.92 -3.01 -40.52
C TYR A 205 -21.55 -4.05 -41.40
N VAL A 206 -22.71 -4.61 -41.01
CA VAL A 206 -23.37 -5.72 -41.67
C VAL A 206 -24.80 -5.34 -42.07
N ARG A 207 -25.21 -5.68 -43.29
CA ARG A 207 -26.58 -5.47 -43.82
C ARG A 207 -27.46 -6.63 -43.48
N TYR A 208 -28.61 -6.32 -42.89
CA TYR A 208 -29.69 -7.27 -42.65
C TYR A 208 -30.85 -6.95 -43.57
N PRO A 209 -31.16 -7.84 -44.57
CA PRO A 209 -32.25 -7.58 -45.52
C PRO A 209 -33.63 -7.53 -44.86
N VAL A 210 -34.48 -6.60 -45.27
CA VAL A 210 -35.87 -6.55 -44.84
C VAL A 210 -36.66 -7.57 -45.62
N VAL A 211 -37.37 -8.48 -44.94
CA VAL A 211 -38.14 -9.54 -45.56
C VAL A 211 -39.30 -8.95 -46.40
N GLY A 212 -39.37 -9.36 -47.65
CA GLY A 212 -40.42 -8.92 -48.58
C GLY A 212 -40.17 -7.58 -49.29
N GLU A 213 -39.06 -6.92 -49.02
CA GLU A 213 -38.65 -5.66 -49.65
C GLU A 213 -37.33 -5.82 -50.40
N MET A 214 -37.36 -5.70 -51.71
CA MET A 214 -36.13 -5.79 -52.53
C MET A 214 -35.28 -4.54 -52.27
N GLU A 215 -33.97 -4.72 -52.07
CA GLU A 215 -32.97 -3.66 -51.87
C GLU A 215 -33.09 -2.84 -50.60
N THR A 216 -33.99 -3.20 -49.64
CA THR A 216 -34.10 -2.56 -48.32
C THR A 216 -33.31 -3.35 -47.29
N TYR A 217 -32.38 -2.64 -46.59
CA TYR A 217 -31.51 -3.25 -45.59
C TYR A 217 -31.48 -2.38 -44.33
N LEU A 218 -31.41 -3.03 -43.16
CA LEU A 218 -31.01 -2.37 -41.95
C LEU A 218 -29.51 -2.68 -41.73
N THR A 219 -28.66 -1.68 -41.56
CA THR A 219 -27.24 -1.89 -41.31
C THR A 219 -26.98 -1.81 -39.81
N ILE A 220 -26.38 -2.82 -39.25
CA ILE A 220 -25.90 -2.84 -37.86
C ILE A 220 -24.39 -2.73 -37.81
N ALA A 221 -23.84 -2.36 -36.64
CA ALA A 221 -22.39 -2.28 -36.41
C ALA A 221 -22.06 -3.04 -35.14
N THR A 222 -21.23 -4.07 -35.26
CA THR A 222 -20.89 -4.96 -34.14
C THR A 222 -19.37 -5.05 -33.94
N THR A 223 -18.94 -5.23 -32.68
CA THR A 223 -17.56 -5.55 -32.33
C THR A 223 -17.33 -7.06 -32.23
N ARG A 224 -18.40 -7.86 -32.27
CA ARG A 224 -18.39 -9.33 -32.08
C ARG A 224 -19.23 -10.04 -33.15
N PRO A 225 -18.78 -10.07 -34.41
CA PRO A 225 -19.58 -10.64 -35.50
C PRO A 225 -19.96 -12.12 -35.30
N GLU A 226 -19.18 -12.92 -34.56
CA GLU A 226 -19.48 -14.32 -34.23
C GLU A 226 -20.77 -14.51 -33.43
N THR A 227 -21.15 -13.52 -32.59
CA THR A 227 -22.37 -13.60 -31.77
C THR A 227 -23.65 -13.33 -32.59
N MET A 228 -23.54 -12.68 -33.77
CA MET A 228 -24.68 -12.38 -34.63
C MET A 228 -25.51 -13.63 -35.03
N LEU A 229 -24.88 -14.81 -35.02
CA LEU A 229 -25.59 -16.07 -35.27
C LEU A 229 -26.63 -16.37 -34.17
N GLY A 230 -26.57 -15.67 -33.01
CA GLY A 230 -27.53 -15.75 -31.91
C GLY A 230 -28.52 -14.58 -31.83
N ASP A 231 -28.55 -13.68 -32.82
CA ASP A 231 -29.46 -12.54 -32.81
C ASP A 231 -30.93 -12.98 -32.84
N THR A 232 -31.73 -12.34 -32.01
CA THR A 232 -33.17 -12.59 -31.89
C THR A 232 -34.02 -11.36 -32.21
N ALA A 233 -33.41 -10.21 -32.32
CA ALA A 233 -34.05 -8.98 -32.82
C ALA A 233 -32.99 -7.95 -33.26
N VAL A 234 -33.43 -6.90 -33.93
CA VAL A 234 -32.66 -5.64 -34.05
C VAL A 234 -33.49 -4.53 -33.41
N ALA A 235 -32.89 -3.80 -32.49
CA ALA A 235 -33.52 -2.67 -31.80
C ALA A 235 -33.15 -1.35 -32.48
N VAL A 236 -34.09 -0.46 -32.52
CA VAL A 236 -33.94 0.95 -32.95
C VAL A 236 -34.60 1.87 -31.94
N ASN A 237 -34.14 3.10 -31.85
CA ASN A 237 -34.77 4.08 -30.95
C ASN A 237 -36.14 4.47 -31.50
N PRO A 238 -37.23 4.47 -30.71
CA PRO A 238 -38.55 4.85 -31.17
C PRO A 238 -38.64 6.30 -31.71
N GLU A 239 -37.74 7.17 -31.30
CA GLU A 239 -37.67 8.57 -31.76
C GLU A 239 -36.79 8.73 -33.01
N ASP A 240 -36.17 7.66 -33.54
CA ASP A 240 -35.32 7.74 -34.73
C ASP A 240 -36.19 7.82 -36.02
N PRO A 241 -36.18 8.96 -36.71
CA PRO A 241 -36.98 9.13 -37.92
C PRO A 241 -36.52 8.24 -39.09
N ARG A 242 -35.26 7.71 -39.02
CA ARG A 242 -34.70 6.84 -40.06
C ARG A 242 -35.33 5.46 -40.07
N TYR A 243 -35.70 4.96 -38.88
CA TYR A 243 -36.09 3.55 -38.72
C TYR A 243 -37.52 3.32 -38.18
N GLY A 244 -38.18 4.36 -37.68
CA GLY A 244 -39.51 4.21 -37.09
C GLY A 244 -40.53 3.51 -37.96
N HIS A 245 -40.45 3.65 -39.31
CA HIS A 245 -41.34 3.01 -40.28
C HIS A 245 -41.02 1.53 -40.51
N LEU A 246 -39.87 1.04 -40.01
CA LEU A 246 -39.43 -0.36 -40.11
C LEU A 246 -39.81 -1.16 -38.87
N VAL A 247 -40.16 -0.56 -37.73
CA VAL A 247 -40.53 -1.24 -36.50
C VAL A 247 -41.70 -2.24 -36.76
N GLY A 248 -41.52 -3.47 -36.26
CA GLY A 248 -42.49 -4.55 -36.46
C GLY A 248 -42.30 -5.35 -37.78
N LYS A 249 -41.41 -4.91 -38.69
CA LYS A 249 -41.02 -5.73 -39.85
C LYS A 249 -39.98 -6.79 -39.45
N MET A 250 -39.83 -7.80 -40.31
CA MET A 250 -38.87 -8.88 -40.13
C MET A 250 -37.60 -8.63 -40.96
N LEU A 251 -36.47 -9.00 -40.42
CA LEU A 251 -35.18 -9.03 -41.08
C LEU A 251 -34.75 -10.50 -41.35
N GLN A 252 -34.13 -10.72 -42.46
CA GLN A 252 -33.43 -11.97 -42.70
C GLN A 252 -32.06 -11.90 -42.02
N LEU A 253 -31.82 -12.76 -41.02
CA LEU A 253 -30.51 -12.86 -40.40
C LEU A 253 -29.49 -13.44 -41.39
N PRO A 254 -28.43 -12.71 -41.74
CA PRO A 254 -27.47 -13.15 -42.74
C PRO A 254 -26.84 -14.51 -42.41
N LEU A 255 -26.58 -15.32 -43.43
CA LEU A 255 -25.97 -16.65 -43.34
C LEU A 255 -26.76 -17.70 -42.58
N THR A 256 -27.99 -17.39 -42.16
CA THR A 256 -28.93 -18.32 -41.49
C THR A 256 -30.27 -18.36 -42.24
N GLU A 257 -31.16 -19.28 -41.82
CA GLU A 257 -32.57 -19.33 -42.31
C GLU A 257 -33.53 -18.56 -41.39
N ARG A 258 -33.04 -17.97 -40.28
CA ARG A 258 -33.90 -17.29 -39.29
C ARG A 258 -34.28 -15.87 -39.72
N GLN A 259 -35.50 -15.51 -39.38
CA GLN A 259 -36.05 -14.19 -39.49
C GLN A 259 -36.24 -13.60 -38.10
N ILE A 260 -35.84 -12.37 -37.90
CA ILE A 260 -35.85 -11.68 -36.59
C ILE A 260 -36.62 -10.36 -36.70
N PRO A 261 -37.38 -9.93 -35.69
CA PRO A 261 -38.13 -8.68 -35.72
C PRO A 261 -37.26 -7.44 -35.52
N ILE A 262 -37.73 -6.32 -36.08
CA ILE A 262 -37.25 -4.98 -35.69
C ILE A 262 -38.13 -4.49 -34.53
N ILE A 263 -37.48 -4.23 -33.37
CA ILE A 263 -38.17 -3.73 -32.15
C ILE A 263 -37.79 -2.28 -31.87
N ALA A 264 -38.61 -1.60 -31.08
CA ALA A 264 -38.32 -0.23 -30.59
C ALA A 264 -37.88 -0.29 -29.12
N ASP A 265 -36.73 0.24 -28.82
CA ASP A 265 -36.25 0.36 -27.43
C ASP A 265 -35.49 1.69 -27.25
N SER A 266 -35.81 2.43 -26.21
CA SER A 266 -35.23 3.74 -25.92
C SER A 266 -33.77 3.66 -25.44
N TYR A 267 -33.27 2.46 -25.13
CA TYR A 267 -31.88 2.22 -24.81
C TYR A 267 -30.92 2.49 -25.98
N VAL A 268 -31.40 2.35 -27.22
CA VAL A 268 -30.58 2.52 -28.42
C VAL A 268 -30.19 3.99 -28.59
N ASP A 269 -28.88 4.24 -28.65
CA ASP A 269 -28.32 5.57 -28.90
C ASP A 269 -28.50 5.96 -30.38
N LEU A 270 -29.05 7.13 -30.64
CA LEU A 270 -29.32 7.65 -31.97
C LEU A 270 -28.05 7.98 -32.79
N GLU A 271 -26.95 8.29 -32.09
CA GLU A 271 -25.73 8.78 -32.72
C GLU A 271 -24.63 7.72 -32.77
N PHE A 272 -24.71 6.66 -31.95
CA PHE A 272 -23.70 5.61 -31.93
C PHE A 272 -23.89 4.60 -33.08
N GLY A 273 -22.81 4.30 -33.78
CA GLY A 273 -22.78 3.31 -34.87
C GLY A 273 -23.70 3.67 -36.01
N THR A 274 -24.76 2.88 -36.19
CA THR A 274 -25.79 3.10 -37.22
C THR A 274 -27.12 3.61 -36.63
N GLY A 275 -27.25 3.64 -35.29
CA GLY A 275 -28.52 3.87 -34.61
C GLY A 275 -29.42 2.62 -34.59
N ALA A 276 -28.92 1.48 -35.01
CA ALA A 276 -29.58 0.20 -34.95
C ALA A 276 -28.62 -0.84 -34.32
N VAL A 277 -29.09 -1.61 -33.35
CA VAL A 277 -28.30 -2.54 -32.55
C VAL A 277 -28.90 -3.91 -32.67
N GLU A 278 -28.06 -4.92 -33.01
CA GLU A 278 -28.42 -6.34 -32.90
C GLU A 278 -28.67 -6.69 -31.44
N ILE A 279 -29.60 -7.58 -31.19
CA ILE A 279 -29.98 -8.05 -29.87
C ILE A 279 -29.65 -9.52 -29.75
N THR A 280 -28.59 -9.85 -29.00
CA THR A 280 -28.10 -11.19 -28.73
C THR A 280 -28.21 -11.51 -27.22
N PRO A 281 -29.39 -11.85 -26.70
CA PRO A 281 -29.63 -11.92 -25.25
C PRO A 281 -28.76 -12.95 -24.52
N ALA A 282 -28.20 -13.94 -25.22
CA ALA A 282 -27.32 -14.94 -24.64
C ALA A 282 -25.88 -14.48 -24.45
N HIS A 283 -25.44 -13.37 -25.08
CA HIS A 283 -24.02 -13.01 -25.21
C HIS A 283 -23.69 -11.55 -24.89
N ASP A 284 -24.68 -10.72 -24.54
CA ASP A 284 -24.48 -9.36 -24.06
C ASP A 284 -25.43 -9.04 -22.89
N PRO A 285 -24.91 -8.45 -21.77
CA PRO A 285 -25.76 -8.13 -20.61
C PRO A 285 -26.87 -7.12 -20.88
N ASN A 286 -26.65 -6.13 -21.75
CA ASN A 286 -27.68 -5.15 -22.11
C ASN A 286 -28.75 -5.76 -23.01
N ASP A 287 -28.32 -6.62 -23.93
CA ASP A 287 -29.22 -7.38 -24.81
C ASP A 287 -30.06 -8.38 -24.01
N PHE A 288 -29.49 -8.97 -22.96
CA PHE A 288 -30.24 -9.84 -22.05
C PHE A 288 -31.39 -9.09 -21.37
N GLU A 289 -31.13 -7.87 -20.87
CA GLU A 289 -32.17 -7.03 -20.28
C GLU A 289 -33.23 -6.60 -21.30
N MET A 290 -32.82 -6.22 -22.53
CA MET A 290 -33.73 -5.93 -23.61
C MET A 290 -34.54 -7.15 -24.00
N GLY A 291 -33.89 -8.33 -24.09
CA GLY A 291 -34.52 -9.60 -24.34
C GLY A 291 -35.62 -9.93 -23.32
N MET A 292 -35.38 -9.70 -22.05
CA MET A 292 -36.40 -9.86 -20.99
C MET A 292 -37.55 -8.89 -21.12
N ARG A 293 -37.30 -7.61 -21.43
CA ARG A 293 -38.37 -6.60 -21.62
C ARG A 293 -39.27 -6.89 -22.84
N HIS A 294 -38.67 -7.43 -23.90
CA HIS A 294 -39.37 -7.72 -25.17
C HIS A 294 -39.74 -9.19 -25.33
N ASN A 295 -39.51 -10.03 -24.29
CA ASN A 295 -39.77 -11.47 -24.29
C ASN A 295 -39.13 -12.17 -25.50
N LEU A 296 -37.85 -11.85 -25.79
CA LEU A 296 -37.07 -12.46 -26.87
C LEU A 296 -36.47 -13.80 -26.43
N GLU A 297 -36.25 -14.68 -27.38
CA GLU A 297 -35.53 -15.93 -27.14
C GLU A 297 -34.04 -15.67 -26.85
N SER A 298 -33.42 -16.51 -26.01
CA SER A 298 -32.01 -16.45 -25.70
C SER A 298 -31.28 -17.64 -26.34
N ILE A 299 -30.63 -17.40 -27.49
CA ILE A 299 -29.97 -18.43 -28.28
C ILE A 299 -28.48 -18.44 -28.00
N VAL A 300 -27.99 -19.53 -27.37
CA VAL A 300 -26.57 -19.67 -26.99
C VAL A 300 -25.76 -20.20 -28.17
N VAL A 301 -24.99 -19.38 -28.85
CA VAL A 301 -24.14 -19.76 -29.99
C VAL A 301 -22.67 -20.00 -29.64
N ILE A 302 -22.21 -19.56 -28.49
CA ILE A 302 -20.86 -19.84 -27.95
C ILE A 302 -21.03 -20.67 -26.69
N GLY A 303 -20.39 -21.85 -26.65
CA GLY A 303 -20.41 -22.74 -25.50
C GLY A 303 -19.46 -22.30 -24.36
N MET A 304 -19.58 -22.94 -23.21
CA MET A 304 -18.71 -22.71 -22.04
C MET A 304 -17.23 -23.02 -22.32
N ASP A 305 -16.96 -23.85 -23.31
CA ASP A 305 -15.62 -24.23 -23.81
C ASP A 305 -15.06 -23.24 -24.85
N GLY A 306 -15.85 -22.20 -25.22
CA GLY A 306 -15.47 -21.18 -26.20
C GLY A 306 -15.59 -21.66 -27.66
N TYR A 307 -16.22 -22.80 -27.90
CA TYR A 307 -16.53 -23.27 -29.22
C TYR A 307 -17.99 -22.97 -29.61
N MET A 308 -18.22 -22.82 -30.90
CA MET A 308 -19.56 -22.55 -31.42
C MET A 308 -20.46 -23.78 -31.22
N THR A 309 -21.66 -23.55 -30.71
CA THR A 309 -22.67 -24.60 -30.47
C THR A 309 -23.36 -25.02 -31.75
N GLU A 310 -24.21 -26.06 -31.70
CA GLU A 310 -25.06 -26.49 -32.83
C GLU A 310 -25.97 -25.37 -33.35
N GLU A 311 -26.36 -24.41 -32.49
CA GLU A 311 -27.18 -23.25 -32.87
C GLU A 311 -26.49 -22.30 -33.86
N ALA A 312 -25.15 -22.37 -33.93
CA ALA A 312 -24.35 -21.63 -34.91
C ALA A 312 -24.40 -22.23 -36.32
N GLY A 313 -25.15 -23.34 -36.51
CA GLY A 313 -25.34 -24.00 -37.79
C GLY A 313 -24.04 -24.51 -38.41
N LYS A 314 -23.72 -24.09 -39.62
CA LYS A 314 -22.50 -24.53 -40.33
C LYS A 314 -21.17 -24.13 -39.68
N PHE A 315 -21.19 -23.22 -38.71
CA PHE A 315 -20.05 -22.79 -37.94
C PHE A 315 -19.87 -23.56 -36.61
N ALA A 316 -20.79 -24.52 -36.32
CA ALA A 316 -20.73 -25.36 -35.14
C ALA A 316 -19.37 -26.07 -34.99
N GLY A 317 -18.84 -26.16 -33.78
CA GLY A 317 -17.58 -26.81 -33.47
C GLY A 317 -16.33 -25.99 -33.79
N GLN A 318 -16.44 -24.80 -34.35
CA GLN A 318 -15.30 -23.88 -34.54
C GLN A 318 -14.98 -23.13 -33.26
N GLU A 319 -13.71 -22.83 -33.01
CA GLU A 319 -13.33 -21.89 -31.95
C GLU A 319 -13.86 -20.49 -32.32
N ARG A 320 -14.36 -19.72 -31.34
CA ARG A 320 -15.06 -18.44 -31.56
C ARG A 320 -14.32 -17.43 -32.44
N TYR A 321 -13.00 -17.31 -32.28
CA TYR A 321 -12.19 -16.38 -33.12
C TYR A 321 -11.92 -16.94 -34.52
N GLU A 322 -11.86 -18.23 -34.66
CA GLU A 322 -11.81 -18.88 -35.98
C GLU A 322 -13.14 -18.68 -36.69
N CYS A 323 -14.25 -18.91 -35.98
CA CYS A 323 -15.60 -18.61 -36.48
C CYS A 323 -15.71 -17.15 -36.92
N ARG A 324 -15.27 -16.19 -36.12
CA ARG A 324 -15.28 -14.77 -36.49
C ARG A 324 -14.61 -14.51 -37.84
N LYS A 325 -13.42 -15.08 -38.07
CA LYS A 325 -12.69 -14.92 -39.34
C LYS A 325 -13.45 -15.51 -40.51
N ASN A 326 -13.95 -16.73 -40.36
CA ASN A 326 -14.66 -17.42 -41.40
C ASN A 326 -16.00 -16.75 -41.73
N LEU A 327 -16.72 -16.32 -40.70
CA LEU A 327 -18.00 -15.63 -40.84
C LEU A 327 -17.86 -14.30 -41.57
N VAL A 328 -16.87 -13.47 -41.16
CA VAL A 328 -16.59 -12.18 -41.80
C VAL A 328 -16.21 -12.35 -43.26
N HIS A 329 -15.42 -13.38 -43.60
CA HIS A 329 -15.07 -13.69 -44.97
C HIS A 329 -16.32 -14.02 -45.78
N GLU A 330 -17.24 -14.88 -45.28
CA GLU A 330 -18.43 -15.24 -45.98
C GLU A 330 -19.44 -14.10 -46.11
N LEU A 331 -19.57 -13.21 -45.07
CA LEU A 331 -20.35 -11.99 -45.17
C LEU A 331 -19.85 -11.08 -46.29
N GLN A 332 -18.54 -10.99 -46.48
CA GLN A 332 -17.92 -10.24 -47.57
C GLN A 332 -18.22 -10.86 -48.93
N GLU A 333 -18.03 -12.16 -49.08
CA GLU A 333 -18.32 -12.87 -50.33
C GLU A 333 -19.78 -12.74 -50.80
N LYS A 334 -20.70 -12.77 -49.81
CA LYS A 334 -22.16 -12.65 -50.10
C LYS A 334 -22.66 -11.20 -50.14
N GLY A 335 -21.79 -10.21 -49.96
CA GLY A 335 -22.11 -8.80 -50.06
C GLY A 335 -22.89 -8.22 -48.87
N TYR A 336 -22.96 -8.93 -47.74
CA TYR A 336 -23.58 -8.42 -46.51
C TYR A 336 -22.64 -7.49 -45.74
N LEU A 337 -21.33 -7.64 -45.81
CA LEU A 337 -20.34 -6.79 -45.16
C LEU A 337 -20.23 -5.46 -45.92
N VAL A 338 -20.47 -4.35 -45.23
CA VAL A 338 -20.43 -2.97 -45.81
C VAL A 338 -19.01 -2.40 -45.69
N LYS A 339 -18.49 -2.41 -44.48
CA LYS A 339 -17.12 -1.90 -44.17
C LYS A 339 -16.62 -2.54 -42.86
N ILE A 340 -15.32 -2.42 -42.67
CA ILE A 340 -14.64 -2.69 -41.39
C ILE A 340 -13.94 -1.40 -41.00
N GLU A 341 -14.08 -1.01 -39.74
CA GLU A 341 -13.51 0.22 -39.20
C GLU A 341 -12.71 -0.14 -37.95
N GLU A 342 -11.46 0.34 -37.84
CA GLU A 342 -10.68 0.16 -36.62
C GLU A 342 -11.37 0.85 -35.45
N HIS A 343 -11.54 0.13 -34.34
CA HIS A 343 -12.25 0.61 -33.18
C HIS A 343 -11.62 0.07 -31.90
N ASN A 344 -11.01 1.00 -31.13
CA ASN A 344 -10.53 0.64 -29.82
C ASN A 344 -11.70 0.72 -28.82
N HIS A 345 -11.88 -0.33 -28.04
CA HIS A 345 -12.95 -0.38 -27.04
C HIS A 345 -12.49 -1.17 -25.80
N ALA A 346 -13.15 -0.91 -24.69
CA ALA A 346 -12.90 -1.61 -23.44
C ALA A 346 -13.41 -3.05 -23.52
N VAL A 347 -12.48 -4.02 -23.42
CA VAL A 347 -12.76 -5.46 -23.41
C VAL A 347 -12.56 -6.02 -22.03
N GLY A 348 -13.50 -6.82 -21.54
CA GLY A 348 -13.42 -7.48 -20.24
C GLY A 348 -12.44 -8.65 -20.27
N HIS A 349 -11.48 -8.64 -19.36
CA HIS A 349 -10.48 -9.69 -19.15
C HIS A 349 -10.61 -10.33 -17.78
N CYS A 350 -10.38 -11.62 -17.70
CA CYS A 350 -10.32 -12.34 -16.44
C CYS A 350 -9.15 -11.83 -15.58
N GLN A 351 -9.41 -11.35 -14.39
CA GLN A 351 -8.38 -10.84 -13.47
C GLN A 351 -7.26 -11.87 -13.19
N ARG A 352 -7.55 -13.17 -13.32
CA ARG A 352 -6.61 -14.25 -12.99
C ARG A 352 -5.76 -14.72 -14.17
N CYS A 353 -6.37 -15.05 -15.31
CA CYS A 353 -5.66 -15.61 -16.45
C CYS A 353 -5.48 -14.64 -17.62
N ARG A 354 -6.05 -13.43 -17.54
CA ARG A 354 -5.99 -12.39 -18.57
C ARG A 354 -6.67 -12.73 -19.89
N SER A 355 -7.38 -13.84 -19.96
CA SER A 355 -8.16 -14.18 -21.15
C SER A 355 -9.40 -13.29 -21.26
N VAL A 356 -9.80 -12.96 -22.47
CA VAL A 356 -11.07 -12.26 -22.74
C VAL A 356 -12.23 -13.12 -22.22
N ILE A 357 -13.10 -12.50 -21.46
CA ILE A 357 -14.30 -13.15 -20.90
C ILE A 357 -15.41 -13.26 -21.96
N GLU A 358 -16.30 -14.24 -21.76
CA GLU A 358 -17.53 -14.39 -22.55
C GLU A 358 -18.75 -14.16 -21.67
N PRO A 359 -19.56 -13.11 -21.91
CA PRO A 359 -20.87 -13.03 -21.30
C PRO A 359 -21.74 -14.21 -21.81
N LEU A 360 -22.14 -15.10 -20.90
CA LEU A 360 -22.93 -16.29 -21.24
C LEU A 360 -24.10 -16.47 -20.29
N VAL A 361 -25.23 -16.90 -20.80
CA VAL A 361 -26.36 -17.34 -19.96
C VAL A 361 -25.99 -18.67 -19.32
N SER A 362 -25.90 -18.67 -17.99
CA SER A 362 -25.61 -19.88 -17.21
C SER A 362 -26.44 -19.96 -15.94
N LYS A 363 -26.65 -21.18 -15.47
CA LYS A 363 -27.38 -21.42 -14.21
C LYS A 363 -26.41 -21.32 -13.04
N GLN A 364 -26.54 -20.27 -12.24
CA GLN A 364 -25.63 -19.96 -11.16
C GLN A 364 -26.37 -19.69 -9.85
N TRP A 365 -25.65 -19.68 -8.73
CA TRP A 365 -26.14 -19.25 -7.43
C TRP A 365 -25.84 -17.78 -7.21
N PHE A 366 -26.83 -17.06 -6.68
CA PHE A 366 -26.76 -15.61 -6.45
C PHE A 366 -27.21 -15.23 -5.04
N VAL A 367 -26.60 -14.18 -4.50
CA VAL A 367 -27.11 -13.45 -3.33
C VAL A 367 -27.87 -12.21 -3.83
N LYS A 368 -29.10 -12.02 -3.39
CA LYS A 368 -29.85 -10.76 -3.58
C LYS A 368 -29.24 -9.69 -2.69
N MET A 369 -28.61 -8.70 -3.31
CA MET A 369 -27.85 -7.67 -2.58
C MET A 369 -28.72 -6.54 -2.09
N GLU A 370 -29.70 -6.09 -2.84
CA GLU A 370 -30.57 -4.95 -2.54
C GLU A 370 -31.09 -4.91 -1.08
N PRO A 371 -31.68 -6.00 -0.52
CA PRO A 371 -32.18 -5.96 0.86
C PRO A 371 -31.10 -5.85 1.93
N LEU A 372 -29.83 -6.17 1.60
CA LEU A 372 -28.71 -6.22 2.52
C LEU A 372 -27.89 -4.91 2.55
N VAL A 373 -28.00 -4.12 1.48
CA VAL A 373 -27.15 -2.93 1.25
C VAL A 373 -27.45 -1.80 2.22
N LYS A 374 -28.74 -1.54 2.48
CA LYS A 374 -29.14 -0.36 3.25
C LYS A 374 -28.45 -0.26 4.61
N ALA A 375 -28.44 -1.32 5.39
CA ALA A 375 -27.82 -1.30 6.72
C ALA A 375 -26.30 -1.07 6.65
N ALA A 376 -25.65 -1.60 5.60
CA ALA A 376 -24.21 -1.44 5.38
C ALA A 376 -23.84 -0.04 4.88
N VAL A 377 -24.72 0.66 4.21
CA VAL A 377 -24.55 2.07 3.84
C VAL A 377 -24.82 2.97 5.03
N ASP A 378 -25.97 2.78 5.71
CA ASP A 378 -26.39 3.58 6.87
C ASP A 378 -25.29 3.63 7.95
N CYS A 379 -24.60 2.51 8.24
CA CYS A 379 -23.56 2.47 9.29
C CYS A 379 -22.30 3.28 8.95
N VAL A 380 -22.05 3.54 7.67
CA VAL A 380 -20.97 4.41 7.23
C VAL A 380 -21.41 5.87 7.20
N GLU A 381 -22.63 6.14 6.74
CA GLU A 381 -23.19 7.51 6.68
C GLU A 381 -23.44 8.11 8.06
N ASP A 382 -23.86 7.29 9.05
CA ASP A 382 -24.06 7.73 10.42
C ASP A 382 -22.75 7.76 11.25
N GLY A 383 -21.63 7.36 10.66
CA GLY A 383 -20.30 7.46 11.24
C GLY A 383 -19.92 6.36 12.23
N ARG A 384 -20.74 5.28 12.37
CA ARG A 384 -20.36 4.11 13.17
C ARG A 384 -19.09 3.43 12.60
N THR A 385 -19.01 3.31 11.28
CA THR A 385 -17.78 2.92 10.59
C THR A 385 -17.23 4.11 9.81
N GLN A 386 -15.94 4.42 9.97
CA GLN A 386 -15.30 5.57 9.34
C GLN A 386 -14.15 5.14 8.42
N PHE A 387 -14.14 5.63 7.19
CA PHE A 387 -13.00 5.46 6.28
C PHE A 387 -11.90 6.48 6.56
N VAL A 388 -10.68 6.01 6.60
CA VAL A 388 -9.48 6.86 6.71
C VAL A 388 -8.58 6.57 5.52
N PRO A 389 -8.36 7.52 4.60
CA PRO A 389 -8.94 8.88 4.55
C PRO A 389 -10.42 8.89 4.10
N GLU A 390 -11.14 9.91 4.55
CA GLU A 390 -12.59 10.07 4.38
C GLU A 390 -13.06 10.04 2.91
N ARG A 391 -12.19 10.42 1.96
CA ARG A 391 -12.53 10.41 0.52
C ARG A 391 -13.06 9.07 0.01
N PHE A 392 -12.65 7.95 0.62
CA PHE A 392 -13.12 6.62 0.25
C PHE A 392 -14.55 6.31 0.67
N THR A 393 -15.15 7.10 1.57
CA THR A 393 -16.58 7.03 1.90
C THR A 393 -17.44 7.17 0.65
N LYS A 394 -17.18 8.20 -0.17
CA LYS A 394 -17.92 8.41 -1.44
C LYS A 394 -17.69 7.30 -2.45
N THR A 395 -16.47 6.76 -2.51
CA THR A 395 -16.15 5.63 -3.38
C THR A 395 -16.96 4.39 -2.98
N TYR A 396 -17.05 4.12 -1.68
CA TYR A 396 -17.82 3.00 -1.12
C TYR A 396 -19.33 3.19 -1.36
N THR A 397 -19.92 4.32 -0.95
CA THR A 397 -21.38 4.55 -1.06
C THR A 397 -21.84 4.55 -2.51
N GLY A 398 -21.10 5.21 -3.41
CA GLY A 398 -21.43 5.23 -4.84
C GLY A 398 -21.41 3.87 -5.51
N TRP A 399 -20.55 2.95 -5.07
CA TRP A 399 -20.56 1.57 -5.55
C TRP A 399 -21.74 0.78 -4.96
N MET A 400 -22.02 0.96 -3.67
CA MET A 400 -23.09 0.24 -2.96
C MET A 400 -24.49 0.60 -3.53
N GLU A 401 -24.71 1.84 -3.97
CA GLU A 401 -25.96 2.28 -4.60
C GLU A 401 -26.27 1.58 -5.92
N ASN A 402 -25.24 1.10 -6.61
CA ASN A 402 -25.34 0.46 -7.92
C ASN A 402 -25.00 -1.04 -7.89
N ILE A 403 -24.96 -1.65 -6.71
CA ILE A 403 -24.58 -3.05 -6.55
C ILE A 403 -25.61 -3.98 -7.19
N ARG A 404 -25.13 -4.95 -7.97
CA ARG A 404 -25.94 -6.01 -8.56
C ARG A 404 -25.93 -7.27 -7.69
N ASP A 405 -26.85 -8.20 -7.97
CA ASP A 405 -26.85 -9.51 -7.31
C ASP A 405 -25.50 -10.20 -7.48
N TRP A 406 -24.98 -10.73 -6.40
CA TRP A 406 -23.66 -11.33 -6.36
C TRP A 406 -23.70 -12.79 -6.80
N CYS A 407 -23.06 -13.13 -7.92
CA CYS A 407 -22.83 -14.50 -8.35
C CYS A 407 -21.78 -15.17 -7.44
N ILE A 408 -22.21 -16.17 -6.66
CA ILE A 408 -21.40 -16.83 -5.64
C ILE A 408 -20.93 -18.24 -6.02
N SER A 409 -21.39 -18.84 -7.09
CA SER A 409 -20.94 -20.16 -7.54
C SER A 409 -19.73 -20.08 -8.46
N ARG A 410 -18.80 -21.01 -8.27
CA ARG A 410 -17.59 -21.19 -9.08
C ARG A 410 -17.45 -22.66 -9.46
N GLN A 411 -17.19 -22.96 -10.72
CA GLN A 411 -16.99 -24.32 -11.25
C GLN A 411 -15.55 -24.79 -11.00
N ILE A 412 -15.13 -24.71 -9.73
CA ILE A 412 -13.83 -25.12 -9.24
C ILE A 412 -13.97 -26.24 -8.22
N TRP A 413 -12.88 -26.97 -7.98
CA TRP A 413 -12.88 -28.06 -7.00
C TRP A 413 -12.37 -27.62 -5.64
N TRP A 414 -11.47 -26.62 -5.60
CA TRP A 414 -10.88 -26.09 -4.39
C TRP A 414 -11.69 -24.93 -3.80
N GLY A 415 -12.26 -25.11 -2.64
CA GLY A 415 -13.05 -24.11 -1.93
C GLY A 415 -14.16 -24.71 -1.09
N HIS A 416 -14.99 -23.87 -0.49
CA HIS A 416 -16.19 -24.30 0.21
C HIS A 416 -17.22 -24.81 -0.78
N ARG A 417 -17.47 -26.11 -0.81
CA ARG A 417 -18.49 -26.68 -1.65
C ARG A 417 -19.87 -26.17 -1.24
N ILE A 418 -20.70 -25.81 -2.22
CA ILE A 418 -22.05 -25.29 -1.97
C ILE A 418 -22.85 -26.29 -1.14
N PRO A 419 -23.42 -25.89 0.04
CA PRO A 419 -24.08 -26.83 0.95
C PRO A 419 -25.54 -27.07 0.57
N VAL A 420 -25.73 -27.51 -0.69
CA VAL A 420 -27.03 -27.86 -1.28
C VAL A 420 -26.96 -29.27 -1.83
N TRP A 421 -28.00 -30.03 -1.57
CA TRP A 421 -28.17 -31.42 -2.08
C TRP A 421 -29.41 -31.53 -2.93
N TYR A 422 -29.32 -32.30 -3.96
CA TYR A 422 -30.40 -32.58 -4.90
C TYR A 422 -30.87 -34.03 -4.68
N CYS A 423 -32.18 -34.21 -4.52
CA CYS A 423 -32.74 -35.57 -4.39
C CYS A 423 -32.96 -36.18 -5.76
N ASP A 424 -32.33 -37.34 -6.01
CA ASP A 424 -32.45 -38.07 -7.28
C ASP A 424 -33.86 -38.65 -7.51
N ALA A 425 -34.61 -38.85 -6.45
CA ALA A 425 -35.93 -39.48 -6.52
C ALA A 425 -37.11 -38.50 -6.66
N CYS A 426 -37.09 -37.35 -5.96
CA CYS A 426 -38.20 -36.42 -5.92
C CYS A 426 -37.85 -35.01 -6.40
N GLY A 427 -36.61 -34.76 -6.80
CA GLY A 427 -36.13 -33.44 -7.29
C GLY A 427 -36.06 -32.35 -6.22
N GLU A 428 -36.19 -32.69 -4.93
CA GLU A 428 -36.11 -31.72 -3.84
C GLU A 428 -34.72 -31.10 -3.77
N VAL A 429 -34.65 -29.80 -3.57
CA VAL A 429 -33.41 -29.03 -3.39
C VAL A 429 -33.29 -28.69 -1.93
N ILE A 430 -32.21 -29.12 -1.27
CA ILE A 430 -32.06 -29.11 0.18
C ILE A 430 -30.79 -28.35 0.55
N ALA A 431 -30.92 -27.18 1.14
CA ALA A 431 -29.80 -26.51 1.78
C ALA A 431 -29.63 -27.03 3.21
N SER A 432 -28.42 -27.41 3.61
CA SER A 432 -28.19 -28.02 4.91
C SER A 432 -26.91 -27.56 5.58
N ARG A 433 -26.96 -27.33 6.90
CA ARG A 433 -25.83 -27.01 7.77
C ARG A 433 -24.88 -28.19 8.00
N VAL A 434 -25.37 -29.40 7.78
CA VAL A 434 -24.62 -30.66 7.92
C VAL A 434 -24.72 -31.48 6.65
N ASP A 435 -23.78 -32.39 6.43
CA ASP A 435 -23.86 -33.32 5.32
C ASP A 435 -25.03 -34.27 5.50
N ILE A 436 -25.72 -34.56 4.39
CA ILE A 436 -26.88 -35.44 4.40
C ILE A 436 -26.68 -36.57 3.37
N ASP A 437 -27.05 -37.79 3.76
CA ASP A 437 -26.95 -38.98 2.89
C ASP A 437 -28.29 -39.36 2.23
N LYS A 438 -29.41 -38.85 2.76
CA LYS A 438 -30.75 -39.16 2.30
C LYS A 438 -31.66 -37.94 2.32
N CYS A 439 -32.54 -37.86 1.37
CA CYS A 439 -33.56 -36.84 1.28
C CYS A 439 -34.50 -36.86 2.51
N PRO A 440 -34.64 -35.79 3.26
CA PRO A 440 -35.52 -35.72 4.44
C PRO A 440 -37.00 -35.84 4.07
N LYS A 441 -37.38 -35.58 2.80
CA LYS A 441 -38.76 -35.62 2.32
C LYS A 441 -39.20 -36.99 1.86
N CYS A 442 -38.34 -37.72 1.15
CA CYS A 442 -38.73 -39.02 0.55
C CYS A 442 -37.80 -40.19 0.91
N GLY A 443 -36.68 -39.95 1.60
CA GLY A 443 -35.67 -40.97 1.93
C GLY A 443 -34.78 -41.43 0.77
N GLY A 444 -34.95 -40.86 -0.43
CA GLY A 444 -34.12 -41.15 -1.62
C GLY A 444 -32.67 -40.71 -1.52
N ALA A 445 -31.82 -41.22 -2.39
CA ALA A 445 -30.44 -40.79 -2.51
C ALA A 445 -30.34 -39.29 -2.85
N VAL A 446 -29.29 -38.65 -2.37
CA VAL A 446 -29.00 -37.24 -2.66
C VAL A 446 -27.57 -37.10 -3.13
N HIS A 447 -27.31 -36.11 -3.97
CA HIS A 447 -25.97 -35.68 -4.33
C HIS A 447 -25.81 -34.21 -4.05
N GLN A 448 -24.61 -33.82 -3.58
CA GLN A 448 -24.28 -32.43 -3.29
C GLN A 448 -23.95 -31.68 -4.57
N ASP A 449 -24.30 -30.37 -4.62
CA ASP A 449 -23.89 -29.45 -5.68
C ASP A 449 -22.37 -29.55 -5.93
N GLU A 450 -21.95 -29.51 -7.20
CA GLU A 450 -20.54 -29.71 -7.57
C GLU A 450 -19.71 -28.42 -7.45
N ASP A 451 -20.37 -27.27 -7.47
CA ASP A 451 -19.72 -25.96 -7.45
C ASP A 451 -19.20 -25.61 -6.05
N ALA A 452 -18.18 -24.79 -6.00
CA ALA A 452 -17.69 -24.15 -4.79
C ALA A 452 -18.18 -22.71 -4.71
N LEU A 453 -18.18 -22.17 -3.50
CA LEU A 453 -18.46 -20.76 -3.27
C LEU A 453 -17.29 -19.87 -3.70
N ASP A 454 -17.60 -18.67 -4.14
CA ASP A 454 -16.64 -17.58 -4.32
C ASP A 454 -15.80 -17.39 -3.04
N THR A 455 -14.47 -17.22 -3.17
CA THR A 455 -13.56 -17.05 -2.03
C THR A 455 -13.99 -15.89 -1.15
N TRP A 456 -14.54 -14.83 -1.74
CA TRP A 456 -14.99 -13.65 -1.03
C TRP A 456 -16.20 -13.91 -0.09
N PHE A 457 -16.90 -15.03 -0.28
CA PHE A 457 -18.01 -15.42 0.59
C PHE A 457 -17.51 -15.77 2.01
N SER A 458 -16.46 -16.56 2.11
CA SER A 458 -15.83 -16.87 3.39
C SER A 458 -15.04 -15.68 3.96
N SER A 459 -14.33 -14.94 3.09
CA SER A 459 -13.53 -13.78 3.50
C SER A 459 -14.39 -12.64 4.07
N ALA A 460 -15.65 -12.53 3.62
CA ALA A 460 -16.61 -11.55 4.16
C ALA A 460 -17.02 -11.81 5.62
N LEU A 461 -16.79 -13.02 6.14
CA LEU A 461 -17.12 -13.43 7.51
C LEU A 461 -15.93 -13.25 8.47
N TRP A 462 -14.77 -12.90 7.95
CA TRP A 462 -13.48 -12.93 8.65
C TRP A 462 -13.48 -12.22 10.01
N PRO A 463 -14.07 -11.03 10.19
CA PRO A 463 -14.07 -10.34 11.48
C PRO A 463 -14.73 -11.08 12.64
N PHE A 464 -15.67 -11.99 12.36
CA PHE A 464 -16.40 -12.71 13.38
C PHE A 464 -16.24 -14.24 13.32
N SER A 465 -16.08 -14.82 12.13
CA SER A 465 -15.82 -16.25 11.98
C SER A 465 -14.50 -16.68 12.63
N THR A 466 -13.46 -15.83 12.57
CA THR A 466 -12.17 -16.09 13.20
C THR A 466 -12.25 -16.14 14.72
N MET A 467 -13.22 -15.46 15.32
CA MET A 467 -13.45 -15.40 16.76
C MET A 467 -14.47 -16.41 17.26
N GLY A 468 -14.90 -17.36 16.40
CA GLY A 468 -15.69 -18.52 16.75
C GLY A 468 -17.18 -18.44 16.42
N TRP A 469 -17.68 -17.35 15.78
CA TRP A 469 -19.07 -17.32 15.31
C TRP A 469 -19.34 -18.53 14.35
N PRO A 470 -20.49 -19.21 14.44
CA PRO A 470 -21.78 -18.81 15.04
C PRO A 470 -21.89 -19.03 16.56
N GLU A 471 -20.87 -19.56 17.21
CA GLU A 471 -20.88 -19.68 18.66
C GLU A 471 -20.65 -18.32 19.33
N LYS A 472 -21.25 -18.16 20.53
CA LYS A 472 -21.08 -16.93 21.33
C LYS A 472 -19.89 -17.08 22.25
N THR A 473 -18.67 -17.02 21.66
CA THR A 473 -17.43 -17.16 22.43
C THR A 473 -17.12 -15.90 23.24
N ASP A 474 -16.35 -16.04 24.32
CA ASP A 474 -15.88 -14.87 25.09
C ASP A 474 -14.92 -14.02 24.27
N LEU A 475 -14.14 -14.63 23.36
CA LEU A 475 -13.27 -13.92 22.44
C LEU A 475 -14.05 -12.99 21.50
N LEU A 476 -15.15 -13.51 20.91
CA LEU A 476 -16.05 -12.72 20.06
C LEU A 476 -16.69 -11.57 20.84
N LYS A 477 -17.12 -11.83 22.08
CA LYS A 477 -17.73 -10.81 22.93
C LYS A 477 -16.78 -9.69 23.31
N GLN A 478 -15.48 -10.00 23.50
CA GLN A 478 -14.47 -9.01 23.88
C GLN A 478 -13.96 -8.18 22.71
N PHE A 479 -13.70 -8.81 21.56
CA PHE A 479 -12.92 -8.22 20.47
C PHE A 479 -13.71 -7.90 19.20
N TYR A 480 -15.02 -8.17 19.18
CA TYR A 480 -15.92 -7.73 18.11
C TYR A 480 -16.86 -6.62 18.63
N PRO A 481 -17.05 -5.51 17.89
CA PRO A 481 -16.40 -5.13 16.62
C PRO A 481 -14.89 -5.02 16.72
N THR A 482 -14.17 -5.26 15.59
CA THR A 482 -12.74 -4.99 15.57
C THR A 482 -12.47 -3.49 15.50
N SER A 483 -11.36 -3.04 16.07
CA SER A 483 -11.08 -1.59 16.18
C SER A 483 -10.72 -0.96 14.84
N VAL A 484 -9.90 -1.65 14.05
CA VAL A 484 -9.42 -1.14 12.77
C VAL A 484 -9.33 -2.29 11.77
N LEU A 485 -9.80 -2.05 10.55
CA LEU A 485 -9.48 -2.84 9.38
C LEU A 485 -8.46 -2.07 8.55
N VAL A 486 -7.32 -2.67 8.23
CA VAL A 486 -6.30 -2.07 7.34
C VAL A 486 -6.31 -2.82 6.02
N THR A 487 -6.36 -2.12 4.90
CA THR A 487 -6.35 -2.76 3.57
C THR A 487 -6.01 -1.78 2.46
N GLY A 488 -5.63 -2.30 1.29
CA GLY A 488 -5.48 -1.51 0.07
C GLY A 488 -6.81 -1.02 -0.50
N TYR A 489 -6.80 0.11 -1.21
CA TYR A 489 -8.01 0.64 -1.84
C TYR A 489 -8.58 -0.27 -2.94
N ASP A 490 -7.76 -1.14 -3.50
CA ASP A 490 -8.12 -2.03 -4.62
C ASP A 490 -9.07 -3.17 -4.21
N ILE A 491 -9.23 -3.44 -2.92
CA ILE A 491 -10.15 -4.47 -2.43
C ILE A 491 -11.31 -3.93 -1.58
N ILE A 492 -11.61 -2.63 -1.64
CA ILE A 492 -12.76 -2.04 -0.95
C ILE A 492 -14.06 -2.77 -1.33
N PHE A 493 -14.31 -2.98 -2.62
CA PHE A 493 -15.53 -3.62 -3.11
C PHE A 493 -15.53 -5.14 -2.92
N PHE A 494 -14.35 -5.75 -3.07
CA PHE A 494 -14.20 -7.19 -2.90
C PHE A 494 -14.37 -7.64 -1.46
N TRP A 495 -13.84 -6.87 -0.51
CA TRP A 495 -13.71 -7.32 0.86
C TRP A 495 -14.42 -6.43 1.87
N VAL A 496 -14.08 -5.12 1.93
CA VAL A 496 -14.64 -4.20 2.93
C VAL A 496 -16.17 -4.14 2.85
N ALA A 497 -16.70 -3.91 1.65
CA ALA A 497 -18.15 -3.82 1.42
C ALA A 497 -18.88 -5.10 1.83
N ARG A 498 -18.33 -6.26 1.48
CA ARG A 498 -18.91 -7.56 1.81
C ARG A 498 -18.84 -7.87 3.30
N MET A 499 -17.76 -7.49 3.99
CA MET A 499 -17.69 -7.63 5.45
C MET A 499 -18.72 -6.75 6.17
N LEU A 500 -18.92 -5.50 5.72
CA LEU A 500 -19.95 -4.61 6.25
C LEU A 500 -21.35 -5.22 6.05
N ILE A 501 -21.66 -5.73 4.87
CA ILE A 501 -22.94 -6.38 4.57
C ILE A 501 -23.18 -7.59 5.48
N MET A 502 -22.19 -8.48 5.58
CA MET A 502 -22.34 -9.70 6.36
C MET A 502 -22.33 -9.44 7.89
N GLY A 503 -21.51 -8.49 8.35
CA GLY A 503 -21.49 -8.06 9.74
C GLY A 503 -22.85 -7.47 10.17
N MET A 504 -23.38 -6.53 9.40
CA MET A 504 -24.69 -5.94 9.67
C MET A 504 -25.82 -6.96 9.61
N GLU A 505 -25.74 -7.96 8.73
CA GLU A 505 -26.78 -8.97 8.60
C GLU A 505 -26.74 -10.03 9.72
N PHE A 506 -25.57 -10.54 10.08
CA PHE A 506 -25.44 -11.68 10.99
C PHE A 506 -25.11 -11.30 12.43
N MET A 507 -24.29 -10.25 12.62
CA MET A 507 -23.95 -9.76 13.96
C MET A 507 -24.90 -8.66 14.43
N LYS A 508 -25.64 -8.01 13.52
CA LYS A 508 -26.50 -6.83 13.77
C LYS A 508 -25.70 -5.65 14.32
N ASP A 509 -24.43 -5.65 14.08
CA ASP A 509 -23.47 -4.61 14.47
C ASP A 509 -22.38 -4.45 13.42
N ILE A 510 -21.67 -3.32 13.47
CA ILE A 510 -20.56 -3.05 12.55
C ILE A 510 -19.43 -4.07 12.73
N PRO A 511 -18.74 -4.51 11.68
CA PRO A 511 -17.61 -5.44 11.83
C PRO A 511 -16.32 -4.75 12.31
N PHE A 512 -16.20 -3.44 12.12
CA PHE A 512 -15.03 -2.64 12.54
C PHE A 512 -15.39 -1.16 12.64
N ASP A 513 -14.73 -0.46 13.58
CA ASP A 513 -14.95 0.97 13.80
C ASP A 513 -14.34 1.82 12.67
N LYS A 514 -13.14 1.49 12.25
CA LYS A 514 -12.39 2.24 11.23
C LYS A 514 -11.87 1.35 10.11
N VAL A 515 -11.88 1.91 8.88
CA VAL A 515 -11.26 1.31 7.70
C VAL A 515 -10.10 2.18 7.28
N PHE A 516 -8.88 1.76 7.64
CA PHE A 516 -7.66 2.45 7.27
C PHE A 516 -7.17 1.97 5.90
N ILE A 517 -7.29 2.83 4.91
CA ILE A 517 -6.96 2.52 3.52
C ILE A 517 -5.55 2.99 3.19
N HIS A 518 -4.74 2.10 2.67
CA HIS A 518 -3.42 2.42 2.11
C HIS A 518 -3.40 2.32 0.58
N GLY A 519 -2.40 2.94 -0.03
CA GLY A 519 -2.12 2.81 -1.46
C GLY A 519 -1.26 1.60 -1.80
N LEU A 520 -0.93 1.46 -3.07
CA LEU A 520 -0.11 0.37 -3.58
C LEU A 520 1.39 0.75 -3.61
N VAL A 521 2.25 -0.25 -3.45
CA VAL A 521 3.69 -0.07 -3.67
C VAL A 521 3.99 -0.29 -5.15
N ARG A 522 4.56 0.73 -5.78
CA ARG A 522 4.93 0.76 -7.20
C ARG A 522 6.45 0.78 -7.37
N ASP A 523 6.92 0.39 -8.55
CA ASP A 523 8.33 0.52 -8.89
C ASP A 523 8.75 2.01 -9.03
N SER A 524 10.04 2.27 -9.23
CA SER A 524 10.58 3.63 -9.37
C SER A 524 9.98 4.42 -10.55
N GLN A 525 9.41 3.72 -11.54
CA GLN A 525 8.73 4.32 -12.71
C GLN A 525 7.23 4.53 -12.47
N GLY A 526 6.70 4.13 -11.33
CA GLY A 526 5.28 4.24 -10.98
C GLY A 526 4.40 3.10 -11.51
N ARG A 527 4.98 2.02 -12.03
CA ARG A 527 4.24 0.87 -12.53
C ARG A 527 3.89 -0.08 -11.37
N LYS A 528 2.75 -0.75 -11.44
CA LYS A 528 2.37 -1.80 -10.48
C LYS A 528 3.43 -2.91 -10.51
N MET A 529 3.91 -3.31 -9.34
CA MET A 529 4.85 -4.43 -9.23
C MET A 529 4.13 -5.75 -9.49
N SER A 530 4.69 -6.57 -10.38
CA SER A 530 4.19 -7.91 -10.64
C SER A 530 5.31 -8.87 -11.03
N LYS A 531 5.10 -10.17 -10.80
CA LYS A 531 6.06 -11.21 -11.20
C LYS A 531 6.18 -11.31 -12.73
N SER A 532 5.08 -11.06 -13.45
CA SER A 532 5.05 -11.09 -14.90
C SER A 532 5.86 -9.97 -15.57
N LEU A 533 5.93 -8.79 -14.94
CA LEU A 533 6.75 -7.66 -15.40
C LEU A 533 8.21 -7.75 -14.95
N GLY A 534 8.56 -8.70 -14.07
CA GLY A 534 9.92 -8.85 -13.54
C GLY A 534 10.40 -7.67 -12.68
N ASN A 535 9.49 -6.79 -12.25
CA ASN A 535 9.78 -5.62 -11.41
C ASN A 535 9.39 -5.82 -9.95
N GLY A 536 8.97 -7.03 -9.56
CA GLY A 536 8.63 -7.37 -8.18
C GLY A 536 9.89 -7.49 -7.33
N ILE A 537 9.86 -6.89 -6.15
CA ILE A 537 10.94 -6.98 -5.14
C ILE A 537 10.45 -7.89 -4.01
N ASP A 538 11.23 -8.91 -3.66
CA ASP A 538 10.94 -9.77 -2.52
C ASP A 538 11.31 -9.04 -1.21
N PRO A 539 10.37 -8.86 -0.27
CA PRO A 539 10.67 -8.26 1.03
C PRO A 539 11.80 -8.97 1.78
N LEU A 540 11.92 -10.30 1.65
CA LEU A 540 12.98 -11.06 2.31
C LEU A 540 14.38 -10.70 1.83
N GLU A 541 14.55 -10.41 0.53
CA GLU A 541 15.85 -9.96 0.00
C GLU A 541 16.29 -8.64 0.63
N VAL A 542 15.34 -7.74 0.87
CA VAL A 542 15.62 -6.46 1.54
C VAL A 542 15.95 -6.70 3.02
N ILE A 543 15.17 -7.56 3.69
CA ILE A 543 15.40 -7.91 5.11
C ILE A 543 16.77 -8.56 5.30
N GLU A 544 17.12 -9.55 4.49
CA GLU A 544 18.42 -10.22 4.55
C GLU A 544 19.60 -9.26 4.39
N LYS A 545 19.47 -8.25 3.54
CA LYS A 545 20.55 -7.31 3.22
C LYS A 545 20.61 -6.11 4.16
N TYR A 546 19.47 -5.62 4.63
CA TYR A 546 19.38 -4.34 5.34
C TYR A 546 18.67 -4.40 6.70
N GLY A 547 18.03 -5.52 7.02
CA GLY A 547 17.23 -5.73 8.24
C GLY A 547 15.76 -5.34 8.08
N ALA A 548 14.92 -5.98 8.91
CA ALA A 548 13.47 -5.76 8.93
C ALA A 548 13.12 -4.33 9.36
N ASP A 549 13.79 -3.79 10.37
CA ASP A 549 13.56 -2.42 10.85
C ASP A 549 13.76 -1.38 9.73
N THR A 550 14.79 -1.59 8.89
CA THR A 550 15.06 -0.73 7.73
C THR A 550 13.92 -0.77 6.72
N LEU A 551 13.43 -1.95 6.38
CA LEU A 551 12.31 -2.10 5.45
C LEU A 551 11.04 -1.47 6.00
N ARG A 552 10.67 -1.76 7.25
CA ARG A 552 9.47 -1.25 7.92
C ARG A 552 9.44 0.27 7.94
N PHE A 553 10.51 0.89 8.41
CA PHE A 553 10.60 2.34 8.51
C PHE A 553 10.57 3.03 7.15
N MET A 554 11.26 2.47 6.15
CA MET A 554 11.24 2.99 4.78
C MET A 554 9.85 2.93 4.13
N LEU A 555 9.09 1.85 4.36
CA LEU A 555 7.74 1.69 3.81
C LEU A 555 6.75 2.71 4.40
N ILE A 556 6.95 3.14 5.63
CA ILE A 556 5.99 4.01 6.32
C ILE A 556 6.34 5.49 6.16
N THR A 557 7.61 5.86 6.31
CA THR A 557 8.03 7.27 6.23
C THR A 557 7.82 7.83 4.82
N GLY A 558 7.15 8.99 4.75
CA GLY A 558 6.80 9.64 3.50
C GLY A 558 5.64 8.97 2.75
N ASN A 559 4.92 8.05 3.39
CA ASN A 559 3.66 7.51 2.90
C ASN A 559 2.48 8.29 3.51
N THR A 560 1.51 8.61 2.67
CA THR A 560 0.27 9.30 3.08
C THR A 560 -0.90 8.33 2.93
N PRO A 561 -1.86 8.30 3.86
CA PRO A 561 -3.01 7.41 3.78
C PRO A 561 -3.72 7.44 2.42
N GLY A 562 -3.97 6.27 1.86
CA GLY A 562 -4.67 6.08 0.59
C GLY A 562 -3.91 6.46 -0.68
N ASN A 563 -2.64 6.85 -0.59
CA ASN A 563 -1.82 7.20 -1.75
C ASN A 563 -0.80 6.11 -2.07
N ASP A 564 -0.55 5.91 -3.37
CA ASP A 564 0.49 4.99 -3.83
C ASP A 564 1.87 5.51 -3.45
N MET A 565 2.79 4.60 -3.14
CA MET A 565 4.18 4.92 -2.90
C MET A 565 5.09 4.30 -3.96
N ARG A 566 6.20 4.95 -4.27
CA ARG A 566 7.24 4.41 -5.14
C ARG A 566 8.39 3.86 -4.31
N PHE A 567 8.83 2.67 -4.65
CA PHE A 567 10.00 2.05 -4.03
C PHE A 567 11.29 2.56 -4.70
N TYR A 568 12.25 3.00 -3.86
CA TYR A 568 13.58 3.43 -4.26
C TYR A 568 14.64 2.81 -3.35
N TRP A 569 15.69 2.25 -3.93
CA TRP A 569 16.79 1.67 -3.17
C TRP A 569 17.56 2.71 -2.34
N GLU A 570 17.66 3.93 -2.82
CA GLU A 570 18.30 5.05 -2.11
C GLU A 570 17.60 5.35 -0.78
N ARG A 571 16.28 5.17 -0.71
CA ARG A 571 15.52 5.33 0.53
C ARG A 571 15.82 4.20 1.52
N VAL A 572 15.99 2.98 1.04
CA VAL A 572 16.41 1.82 1.87
C VAL A 572 17.77 2.10 2.48
N GLU A 573 18.74 2.58 1.68
CA GLU A 573 20.09 2.91 2.16
C GLU A 573 20.09 4.07 3.14
N ALA A 574 19.28 5.10 2.92
CA ALA A 574 19.10 6.22 3.85
C ALA A 574 18.57 5.72 5.20
N THR A 575 17.59 4.84 5.20
CA THR A 575 17.00 4.27 6.42
C THR A 575 18.00 3.37 7.16
N ARG A 576 18.79 2.56 6.44
CA ARG A 576 19.90 1.80 7.06
C ARG A 576 20.90 2.75 7.74
N ASN A 577 21.21 3.88 7.12
CA ASN A 577 22.12 4.86 7.72
C ASN A 577 21.52 5.47 8.98
N PHE A 578 20.19 5.64 9.04
CA PHE A 578 19.50 6.05 10.25
C PHE A 578 19.63 5.01 11.36
N ALA A 579 19.38 3.73 11.08
CA ALA A 579 19.60 2.65 12.06
C ALA A 579 21.05 2.64 12.60
N ASN A 580 22.05 2.79 11.72
CA ASN A 580 23.44 2.87 12.11
C ASN A 580 23.74 4.11 12.98
N LYS A 581 23.10 5.24 12.69
CA LYS A 581 23.28 6.47 13.51
C LYS A 581 22.71 6.28 14.90
N ILE A 582 21.50 5.74 15.03
CA ILE A 582 20.89 5.39 16.31
C ILE A 582 21.80 4.47 17.11
N TRP A 583 22.29 3.39 16.47
CA TRP A 583 23.18 2.43 17.10
C TRP A 583 24.46 3.07 17.65
N ASN A 584 25.12 3.91 16.86
CA ASN A 584 26.34 4.57 17.27
C ASN A 584 26.09 5.62 18.37
N ALA A 585 25.00 6.35 18.31
CA ALA A 585 24.59 7.31 19.34
C ALA A 585 24.29 6.59 20.66
N SER A 586 23.53 5.50 20.61
CA SER A 586 23.22 4.68 21.79
C SER A 586 24.48 4.04 22.37
N ARG A 587 25.39 3.53 21.53
CA ARG A 587 26.67 3.01 21.98
C ARG A 587 27.50 4.08 22.68
N PHE A 588 27.57 5.28 22.14
CA PHE A 588 28.23 6.41 22.78
C PHE A 588 27.63 6.70 24.17
N ALA A 589 26.30 6.78 24.25
CA ALA A 589 25.57 7.03 25.50
C ALA A 589 25.88 5.92 26.54
N LEU A 590 25.77 4.66 26.17
CA LEU A 590 26.03 3.53 27.06
C LEU A 590 27.47 3.51 27.59
N MET A 591 28.46 3.84 26.77
CA MET A 591 29.86 3.97 27.22
C MET A 591 30.06 5.09 28.25
N ASN A 592 29.21 6.13 28.22
CA ASN A 592 29.25 7.25 29.15
C ASN A 592 28.30 7.09 30.35
N MET A 593 27.54 6.01 30.40
CA MET A 593 26.69 5.64 31.54
C MET A 593 27.38 4.79 32.60
N GLU A 594 28.69 4.56 32.47
CA GLU A 594 29.46 3.90 33.51
C GLU A 594 29.31 4.64 34.85
N GLY A 595 28.84 3.93 35.87
CA GLY A 595 28.59 4.49 37.21
C GLY A 595 27.31 5.31 37.30
N TYR A 596 26.37 5.18 36.32
CA TYR A 596 25.04 5.77 36.42
C TYR A 596 24.30 5.28 37.66
N ASP A 597 23.75 6.24 38.39
CA ASP A 597 22.91 6.00 39.58
C ASP A 597 21.72 6.97 39.48
N ALA A 598 20.50 6.41 39.39
CA ALA A 598 19.28 7.20 39.32
C ALA A 598 19.02 8.05 40.56
N GLU A 599 19.56 7.64 41.72
CA GLU A 599 19.41 8.34 43.00
C GLU A 599 20.56 9.33 43.29
N ALA A 600 21.54 9.43 42.38
CA ALA A 600 22.66 10.35 42.54
C ALA A 600 22.20 11.80 42.64
N LYS A 601 22.88 12.62 43.48
CA LYS A 601 22.62 14.04 43.54
C LYS A 601 22.93 14.70 42.22
N GLN A 602 21.98 15.44 41.69
CA GLN A 602 22.03 16.11 40.39
C GLN A 602 22.28 17.61 40.56
N ALA A 603 23.02 18.19 39.65
CA ALA A 603 23.09 19.64 39.47
C ALA A 603 21.81 20.15 38.76
N PRO A 604 21.52 21.47 38.83
CA PRO A 604 20.42 22.05 38.05
C PRO A 604 20.56 21.80 36.55
N TYR A 605 19.43 21.65 35.86
CA TYR A 605 19.41 21.51 34.40
C TYR A 605 20.06 22.69 33.72
N THR A 606 20.90 22.42 32.74
CA THR A 606 21.43 23.42 31.80
C THR A 606 20.37 23.78 30.76
N LEU A 607 20.61 24.88 30.02
CA LEU A 607 19.73 25.27 28.91
C LEU A 607 19.54 24.13 27.89
N ALA A 608 20.61 23.38 27.59
CA ALA A 608 20.52 22.23 26.68
C ALA A 608 19.65 21.08 27.23
N ASP A 609 19.68 20.86 28.56
CA ASP A 609 18.84 19.84 29.20
C ASP A 609 17.36 20.26 29.18
N GLN A 610 17.08 21.54 29.56
CA GLN A 610 15.72 22.08 29.52
C GLN A 610 15.15 22.05 28.11
N TRP A 611 15.96 22.45 27.13
CA TRP A 611 15.58 22.39 25.70
C TRP A 611 15.23 20.98 25.24
N ILE A 612 16.09 19.99 25.41
CA ILE A 612 15.85 18.64 24.86
C ILE A 612 14.71 17.94 25.59
N LEU A 613 14.52 18.20 26.90
CA LEU A 613 13.37 17.67 27.63
C LEU A 613 12.06 18.30 27.16
N SER A 614 12.02 19.60 26.90
CA SER A 614 10.86 20.28 26.34
C SER A 614 10.54 19.76 24.93
N ARG A 615 11.55 19.64 24.07
CA ARG A 615 11.41 19.05 22.72
C ARG A 615 10.90 17.61 22.74
N LEU A 616 11.35 16.81 23.71
CA LEU A 616 10.84 15.46 23.92
C LEU A 616 9.34 15.49 24.23
N GLN A 617 8.85 16.40 25.10
CA GLN A 617 7.43 16.49 25.42
C GLN A 617 6.59 16.87 24.20
N HIS A 618 7.05 17.83 23.39
CA HIS A 618 6.40 18.15 22.11
C HIS A 618 6.36 16.95 21.19
N THR A 619 7.47 16.23 21.04
CA THR A 619 7.56 15.04 20.19
C THR A 619 6.61 13.94 20.67
N VAL A 620 6.54 13.64 21.97
CA VAL A 620 5.62 12.66 22.55
C VAL A 620 4.17 13.04 22.25
N LYS A 621 3.81 14.30 22.46
CA LYS A 621 2.46 14.82 22.20
C LYS A 621 2.09 14.68 20.72
N ASP A 622 2.89 15.25 19.84
CA ASP A 622 2.59 15.32 18.41
C ASP A 622 2.56 13.93 17.77
N VAL A 623 3.51 13.07 18.11
CA VAL A 623 3.54 11.67 17.63
C VAL A 623 2.29 10.91 18.08
N THR A 624 1.90 11.05 19.34
CA THR A 624 0.70 10.37 19.87
C THR A 624 -0.58 10.86 19.17
N GLU A 625 -0.71 12.16 18.93
CA GLU A 625 -1.84 12.73 18.18
C GLU A 625 -1.88 12.26 16.72
N LEU A 626 -0.73 12.21 16.05
CA LEU A 626 -0.61 11.75 14.66
C LEU A 626 -0.96 10.25 14.52
N LEU A 627 -0.49 9.41 15.46
CA LEU A 627 -0.87 7.99 15.50
C LEU A 627 -2.38 7.82 15.67
N GLY A 628 -3.00 8.62 16.56
CA GLY A 628 -4.45 8.62 16.77
C GLY A 628 -5.26 9.06 15.55
N ARG A 629 -4.66 9.83 14.63
CA ARG A 629 -5.26 10.24 13.35
C ARG A 629 -4.85 9.36 12.18
N PHE A 630 -4.12 8.28 12.40
CA PHE A 630 -3.58 7.38 11.37
C PHE A 630 -2.56 8.05 10.41
N GLU A 631 -1.94 9.12 10.82
CA GLU A 631 -0.88 9.80 10.06
C GLU A 631 0.49 9.18 10.39
N LEU A 632 0.61 7.85 10.22
CA LEU A 632 1.75 7.06 10.67
C LEU A 632 3.07 7.49 10.02
N GLY A 633 3.02 7.90 8.75
CA GLY A 633 4.21 8.37 8.01
C GLY A 633 4.77 9.67 8.58
N GLU A 634 3.91 10.60 8.95
CA GLU A 634 4.29 11.88 9.54
C GLU A 634 4.79 11.69 10.97
N ALA A 635 4.13 10.84 11.76
CA ALA A 635 4.61 10.48 13.10
C ALA A 635 6.03 9.88 13.04
N GLY A 636 6.29 8.97 12.09
CA GLY A 636 7.63 8.41 11.87
C GLY A 636 8.66 9.47 11.48
N ARG A 637 8.26 10.46 10.66
CA ARG A 637 9.13 11.59 10.30
C ARG A 637 9.51 12.45 11.52
N LEU A 638 8.55 12.79 12.38
CA LEU A 638 8.84 13.55 13.59
C LEU A 638 9.81 12.79 14.53
N ILE A 639 9.62 11.47 14.70
CA ILE A 639 10.54 10.64 15.49
C ILE A 639 11.95 10.67 14.87
N TYR A 640 12.04 10.55 13.55
CA TYR A 640 13.31 10.65 12.82
C TYR A 640 14.00 12.00 13.06
N ASP A 641 13.28 13.11 12.88
CA ASP A 641 13.81 14.46 13.02
C ASP A 641 14.30 14.71 14.44
N PHE A 642 13.53 14.29 15.46
CA PHE A 642 13.93 14.40 16.86
C PHE A 642 15.22 13.62 17.13
N ILE A 643 15.27 12.33 16.76
CA ILE A 643 16.43 11.48 17.04
C ILE A 643 17.66 11.94 16.25
N TRP A 644 17.51 12.17 14.94
CA TRP A 644 18.63 12.51 14.07
C TRP A 644 19.18 13.89 14.34
N SER A 645 18.28 14.89 14.32
CA SER A 645 18.70 16.29 14.32
C SER A 645 18.86 16.85 15.74
N GLU A 646 17.94 16.53 16.65
CA GLU A 646 17.97 17.16 17.99
C GLU A 646 18.82 16.34 18.97
N VAL A 647 18.61 15.04 19.07
CA VAL A 647 19.37 14.19 20.01
C VAL A 647 20.81 13.98 19.52
N CYS A 648 20.98 13.44 18.29
CA CYS A 648 22.30 13.02 17.81
C CYS A 648 23.19 14.19 17.40
N ASP A 649 22.67 15.16 16.64
CA ASP A 649 23.49 16.24 16.08
C ASP A 649 23.76 17.37 17.11
N TRP A 650 22.88 17.53 18.12
CA TRP A 650 22.99 18.58 19.07
C TRP A 650 23.14 18.11 20.50
N TYR A 651 22.13 17.48 21.09
CA TYR A 651 22.15 17.21 22.53
C TYR A 651 23.36 16.41 22.99
N ILE A 652 23.66 15.31 22.30
CA ILE A 652 24.83 14.48 22.61
C ILE A 652 26.12 15.29 22.58
N GLU A 653 26.32 16.14 21.56
CA GLU A 653 27.51 16.96 21.45
C GLU A 653 27.62 18.02 22.59
N LEU A 654 26.49 18.61 22.97
CA LEU A 654 26.43 19.58 24.07
C LEU A 654 26.63 18.95 25.45
N ALA A 655 26.26 17.67 25.61
CA ALA A 655 26.42 16.93 26.87
C ALA A 655 27.84 16.37 27.05
N LYS A 656 28.63 16.16 25.97
CA LYS A 656 29.98 15.57 26.02
C LYS A 656 30.90 16.18 27.08
N PRO A 657 31.04 17.51 27.22
CA PRO A 657 31.94 18.10 28.22
C PRO A 657 31.61 17.65 29.65
N ARG A 658 30.33 17.56 29.99
CA ARG A 658 29.86 17.10 31.31
C ARG A 658 30.03 15.59 31.49
N LEU A 659 29.72 14.80 30.47
CA LEU A 659 29.88 13.32 30.49
C LEU A 659 31.34 12.91 30.69
N TYR A 660 32.30 13.66 30.13
CA TYR A 660 33.73 13.40 30.27
C TYR A 660 34.33 13.97 31.53
N ASN A 661 33.68 14.93 32.18
CA ASN A 661 34.20 15.55 33.42
C ASN A 661 33.96 14.60 34.59
N LYS A 662 35.05 13.99 35.08
CA LYS A 662 35.04 13.11 36.26
C LYS A 662 35.23 13.84 37.61
N GLU A 663 35.48 15.15 37.56
CA GLU A 663 35.66 15.98 38.75
C GLU A 663 34.32 16.58 39.25
N ASP A 664 33.42 16.90 38.34
CA ASP A 664 32.07 17.43 38.67
C ASP A 664 31.02 16.27 38.50
N LEU A 665 30.88 15.52 39.57
CA LEU A 665 30.01 14.32 39.60
C LEU A 665 28.53 14.70 39.52
N GLU A 666 28.11 15.84 40.08
CA GLU A 666 26.70 16.27 40.04
C GLU A 666 26.28 16.69 38.63
N ALA A 667 27.11 17.46 37.92
CA ALA A 667 26.84 17.84 36.52
C ALA A 667 26.88 16.62 35.58
N ARG A 668 27.81 15.69 35.87
CA ARG A 668 27.87 14.42 35.09
C ARG A 668 26.60 13.55 35.31
N ALA A 669 26.18 13.39 36.57
CA ALA A 669 24.98 12.64 36.92
C ALA A 669 23.72 13.22 36.24
N THR A 670 23.60 14.57 36.22
CA THR A 670 22.52 15.24 35.49
C THR A 670 22.56 14.92 34.00
N ALA A 671 23.71 15.03 33.34
CA ALA A 671 23.85 14.74 31.93
C ALA A 671 23.55 13.27 31.60
N GLN A 672 23.96 12.32 32.45
CA GLN A 672 23.65 10.92 32.33
C GLN A 672 22.14 10.67 32.50
N HIS A 673 21.48 11.29 33.45
CA HIS A 673 20.06 11.14 33.73
C HIS A 673 19.22 11.63 32.55
N VAL A 674 19.47 12.87 32.08
CA VAL A 674 18.72 13.42 30.94
C VAL A 674 18.97 12.60 29.66
N LEU A 675 20.20 12.13 29.43
CA LEU A 675 20.52 11.30 28.28
C LEU A 675 19.81 9.93 28.34
N ALA A 676 19.72 9.32 29.54
CA ALA A 676 18.98 8.07 29.76
C ALA A 676 17.49 8.26 29.47
N GLU A 677 16.87 9.31 30.03
CA GLU A 677 15.46 9.64 29.85
C GLU A 677 15.11 9.88 28.38
N VAL A 678 15.89 10.73 27.71
CA VAL A 678 15.68 11.09 26.31
C VAL A 678 15.82 9.87 25.40
N LEU A 679 16.87 9.06 25.59
CA LEU A 679 17.07 7.87 24.76
C LEU A 679 16.02 6.80 25.02
N THR A 680 15.66 6.54 26.28
CA THR A 680 14.63 5.55 26.61
C THR A 680 13.28 5.94 26.00
N SER A 681 12.88 7.20 26.12
CA SER A 681 11.64 7.72 25.53
C SER A 681 11.70 7.72 24.00
N ALA A 682 12.82 8.08 23.39
CA ALA A 682 13.01 8.03 21.95
C ALA A 682 12.91 6.58 21.42
N MET A 683 13.48 5.61 22.11
CA MET A 683 13.36 4.18 21.75
C MET A 683 11.92 3.70 21.89
N LYS A 684 11.19 4.11 22.92
CA LYS A 684 9.76 3.79 23.07
C LYS A 684 8.92 4.36 21.92
N LEU A 685 9.13 5.62 21.52
CA LEU A 685 8.44 6.22 20.38
C LEU A 685 8.75 5.53 19.06
N LEU A 686 9.99 5.09 18.87
CA LEU A 686 10.45 4.44 17.65
C LEU A 686 10.08 2.95 17.58
N HIS A 687 9.83 2.29 18.72
CA HIS A 687 9.63 0.84 18.80
C HIS A 687 8.54 0.30 17.86
N PRO A 688 7.37 0.92 17.71
CA PRO A 688 6.37 0.45 16.76
C PRO A 688 6.88 0.35 15.31
N TYR A 689 7.82 1.19 14.94
CA TYR A 689 8.39 1.29 13.59
C TYR A 689 9.59 0.38 13.40
N MET A 690 10.53 0.37 14.36
CA MET A 690 11.81 -0.33 14.32
C MET A 690 11.98 -1.20 15.57
N PRO A 691 11.19 -2.31 15.69
CA PRO A 691 11.06 -3.03 16.94
C PRO A 691 12.34 -3.71 17.42
N PHE A 692 13.20 -4.16 16.53
CA PHE A 692 14.35 -4.98 16.88
C PHE A 692 15.53 -4.17 17.42
N ILE A 693 15.92 -3.12 16.72
CA ILE A 693 17.01 -2.24 17.16
C ILE A 693 16.66 -1.53 18.48
N THR A 694 15.39 -1.15 18.62
CA THR A 694 14.91 -0.47 19.84
C THR A 694 14.86 -1.41 21.03
N GLU A 695 14.49 -2.67 20.86
CA GLU A 695 14.56 -3.66 21.94
C GLU A 695 16.01 -3.89 22.39
N GLU A 696 16.94 -4.10 21.44
CA GLU A 696 18.35 -4.35 21.78
C GLU A 696 18.97 -3.19 22.54
N ILE A 697 18.66 -1.93 22.16
CA ILE A 697 19.13 -0.74 22.84
C ILE A 697 18.45 -0.58 24.20
N TYR A 698 17.13 -0.76 24.28
CA TYR A 698 16.35 -0.63 25.51
C TYR A 698 16.84 -1.55 26.61
N GLN A 699 17.19 -2.80 26.28
CA GLN A 699 17.72 -3.75 27.24
C GLN A 699 19.08 -3.35 27.85
N CYS A 700 19.78 -2.43 27.21
CA CYS A 700 21.05 -1.88 27.72
C CYS A 700 20.86 -0.56 28.49
N LEU A 701 19.73 0.10 28.35
CA LEU A 701 19.37 1.34 29.06
C LEU A 701 18.74 1.03 30.43
N PRO A 702 18.69 1.96 31.36
CA PRO A 702 17.87 1.81 32.57
C PRO A 702 16.40 1.62 32.18
N HIS A 703 15.77 0.53 32.63
CA HIS A 703 14.40 0.21 32.26
C HIS A 703 13.66 -0.54 33.39
N GLU A 704 12.32 -0.45 33.38
CA GLU A 704 11.45 -1.08 34.38
C GLU A 704 10.78 -2.37 33.85
N SER A 705 10.51 -2.42 32.53
CA SER A 705 9.80 -3.54 31.90
C SER A 705 10.76 -4.56 31.31
N ASN A 706 10.40 -5.85 31.35
CA ASN A 706 11.24 -6.94 30.80
C ASN A 706 11.43 -6.84 29.28
N SER A 707 10.61 -6.08 28.60
CA SER A 707 10.71 -5.80 27.16
C SER A 707 10.11 -4.42 26.87
N ILE A 708 10.67 -3.73 25.88
CA ILE A 708 10.12 -2.46 25.39
C ILE A 708 8.71 -2.66 24.81
N MET A 709 8.41 -3.83 24.29
CA MET A 709 7.10 -4.19 23.72
C MET A 709 5.93 -4.03 24.70
N ILE A 710 6.19 -4.25 25.99
CA ILE A 710 5.20 -4.13 27.07
C ILE A 710 5.48 -2.94 28.00
N ALA A 711 6.49 -2.13 27.65
CA ALA A 711 6.78 -0.90 28.38
C ALA A 711 5.67 0.12 28.13
N PRO A 712 5.31 0.94 29.15
CA PRO A 712 4.30 1.97 28.97
C PRO A 712 4.76 3.02 27.95
N TRP A 713 3.81 3.43 27.09
CA TRP A 713 4.02 4.55 26.15
C TRP A 713 4.38 5.83 26.90
N PRO A 714 5.29 6.65 26.40
CA PRO A 714 5.65 7.91 27.05
C PRO A 714 4.43 8.82 27.22
N ILE A 715 4.30 9.40 28.42
CA ILE A 715 3.23 10.34 28.76
C ILE A 715 3.83 11.73 28.84
N VAL A 716 3.12 12.73 28.33
CA VAL A 716 3.53 14.12 28.36
C VAL A 716 3.58 14.64 29.80
N ASP A 717 4.72 15.18 30.21
CA ASP A 717 4.85 15.96 31.44
C ASP A 717 4.82 17.45 31.11
N GLU A 718 3.66 18.07 31.30
CA GLU A 718 3.46 19.49 30.99
C GLU A 718 4.40 20.44 31.72
N ARG A 719 5.01 20.02 32.84
CA ARG A 719 5.96 20.82 33.62
C ARG A 719 7.30 21.02 32.93
N LEU A 720 7.62 20.18 31.95
CA LEU A 720 8.86 20.19 31.18
C LEU A 720 8.79 21.05 29.91
N PHE A 721 7.63 21.61 29.56
CA PHE A 721 7.56 22.57 28.46
C PHE A 721 8.28 23.88 28.87
N ASP A 722 9.20 24.32 28.04
CA ASP A 722 10.00 25.52 28.29
C ASP A 722 10.26 26.32 27.00
N ASP A 723 9.34 27.18 26.63
CA ASP A 723 9.43 28.00 25.41
C ASP A 723 10.67 28.95 25.43
N LYS A 724 11.11 29.34 26.60
CA LYS A 724 12.31 30.22 26.75
C LYS A 724 13.58 29.43 26.46
N ALA A 725 13.67 28.20 26.97
CA ALA A 725 14.77 27.29 26.66
C ALA A 725 14.80 26.93 25.16
N GLU A 726 13.66 26.69 24.57
CA GLU A 726 13.58 26.39 23.13
C GLU A 726 14.00 27.59 22.27
N THR A 727 13.50 28.78 22.56
CA THR A 727 13.87 30.00 21.85
C THR A 727 15.36 30.31 22.02
N GLY A 728 15.88 30.24 23.25
CA GLY A 728 17.28 30.48 23.52
C GLY A 728 18.22 29.49 22.85
N MET A 729 17.88 28.18 22.91
CA MET A 729 18.70 27.14 22.28
C MET A 729 18.64 27.21 20.76
N THR A 730 17.50 27.58 20.18
CA THR A 730 17.35 27.82 18.74
C THR A 730 18.28 28.95 18.29
N ALA A 731 18.32 30.06 19.01
CA ALA A 731 19.21 31.19 18.71
C ALA A 731 20.70 30.79 18.76
N ILE A 732 21.09 29.98 19.73
CA ILE A 732 22.46 29.46 19.87
C ILE A 732 22.78 28.49 18.70
N MET A 733 21.88 27.55 18.38
CA MET A 733 22.10 26.60 17.31
C MET A 733 22.20 27.29 15.94
N GLU A 734 21.33 28.24 15.65
CA GLU A 734 21.38 29.01 14.40
C GLU A 734 22.65 29.85 14.30
N SER A 735 23.13 30.45 15.42
CA SER A 735 24.42 31.12 15.46
C SER A 735 25.57 30.17 15.12
N ILE A 736 25.59 28.98 15.71
CA ILE A 736 26.61 27.97 15.44
C ILE A 736 26.54 27.51 13.97
N LYS A 737 25.35 27.30 13.42
CA LYS A 737 25.18 26.98 11.99
C LYS A 737 25.71 28.09 11.09
N ALA A 738 25.37 29.35 11.38
CA ALA A 738 25.85 30.49 10.62
C ALA A 738 27.39 30.56 10.64
N ILE A 739 28.01 30.39 11.81
CA ILE A 739 29.46 30.34 11.96
C ILE A 739 30.08 29.21 11.15
N ARG A 740 29.52 28.01 11.22
CA ARG A 740 30.01 26.84 10.46
C ARG A 740 29.89 27.04 8.94
N ASN A 741 28.80 27.64 8.49
CA ASN A 741 28.58 27.92 7.06
C ASN A 741 29.61 28.96 6.58
N MET A 742 29.78 30.08 7.29
CA MET A 742 30.78 31.08 6.94
C MET A 742 32.20 30.50 6.91
N ARG A 743 32.56 29.62 7.86
CA ARG A 743 33.85 28.91 7.88
C ARG A 743 34.01 27.98 6.65
N ALA A 744 32.95 27.30 6.26
CA ALA A 744 32.94 26.44 5.06
C ALA A 744 33.10 27.22 3.77
N GLU A 745 32.47 28.40 3.67
CA GLU A 745 32.60 29.28 2.49
C GLU A 745 34.05 29.77 2.25
N VAL A 746 34.81 29.93 3.33
CA VAL A 746 36.23 30.35 3.25
C VAL A 746 37.19 29.15 3.32
N ASN A 747 36.71 27.91 3.32
CA ASN A 747 37.48 26.68 3.48
C ASN A 747 38.42 26.70 4.71
N ALA A 748 37.94 27.25 5.84
CA ALA A 748 38.67 27.27 7.08
C ALA A 748 38.98 25.86 7.58
N ALA A 749 40.19 25.57 8.00
CA ALA A 749 40.58 24.24 8.50
C ALA A 749 39.72 23.86 9.72
N PRO A 750 39.22 22.60 9.80
CA PRO A 750 38.29 22.15 10.86
C PRO A 750 38.80 22.43 12.31
N GLY A 751 40.09 22.27 12.57
CA GLY A 751 40.69 22.47 13.89
C GLY A 751 41.12 23.93 14.19
N LYS A 752 40.97 24.84 13.23
CA LYS A 752 41.39 26.23 13.44
C LYS A 752 40.31 26.99 14.20
N LYS A 753 40.61 27.49 15.35
CA LYS A 753 39.75 28.41 16.12
C LYS A 753 39.82 29.82 15.53
N VAL A 754 38.74 30.55 15.62
CA VAL A 754 38.59 31.91 15.05
C VAL A 754 37.80 32.81 16.00
N PRO A 755 38.02 34.13 15.97
CA PRO A 755 37.17 35.04 16.73
C PRO A 755 35.80 35.21 16.08
N ALA A 756 34.77 35.47 16.85
CA ALA A 756 33.42 35.80 16.39
C ALA A 756 32.82 36.95 17.21
N ILE A 757 31.95 37.72 16.56
CA ILE A 757 31.20 38.80 17.20
C ILE A 757 29.72 38.53 16.97
N LEU A 758 28.93 38.54 18.03
CA LEU A 758 27.49 38.40 18.00
C LEU A 758 26.86 39.71 18.47
N LEU A 759 26.07 40.35 17.64
CA LEU A 759 25.21 41.45 18.06
C LEU A 759 23.82 40.88 18.32
N VAL A 760 23.40 40.92 19.58
CA VAL A 760 22.24 40.21 20.10
C VAL A 760 21.19 41.21 20.58
N ASN A 761 19.91 40.91 20.33
CA ASN A 761 18.82 41.70 20.87
C ASN A 761 18.72 41.55 22.41
N ALA A 762 18.06 42.50 23.08
CA ALA A 762 17.95 42.50 24.53
C ALA A 762 17.29 41.25 25.14
N GLU A 763 16.37 40.63 24.43
CA GLU A 763 15.63 39.44 24.91
C GLU A 763 16.51 38.17 24.97
N LEU A 764 17.43 38.03 24.03
CA LEU A 764 18.31 36.86 23.92
C LEU A 764 19.65 37.04 24.59
N ARG A 765 20.05 38.29 24.90
CA ARG A 765 21.40 38.63 25.38
C ARG A 765 21.82 37.83 26.61
N GLU A 766 20.99 37.79 27.63
CA GLU A 766 21.30 37.09 28.89
C GLU A 766 21.48 35.58 28.65
N ILE A 767 20.60 34.99 27.82
CA ILE A 767 20.67 33.55 27.47
C ILE A 767 21.94 33.23 26.68
N VAL A 768 22.28 34.04 25.67
CA VAL A 768 23.47 33.82 24.82
C VAL A 768 24.75 34.03 25.64
N GLU A 769 24.82 35.05 26.49
CA GLU A 769 25.98 35.29 27.37
C GLU A 769 26.19 34.13 28.37
N ALA A 770 25.13 33.67 29.02
CA ALA A 770 25.19 32.56 29.97
C ALA A 770 25.62 31.22 29.30
N ASN A 771 25.36 31.07 28.02
CA ASN A 771 25.60 29.82 27.28
C ASN A 771 26.66 29.96 26.16
N LYS A 772 27.48 31.00 26.19
CA LYS A 772 28.55 31.25 25.21
C LYS A 772 29.50 30.06 24.99
N ASN A 773 29.66 29.22 26.02
CA ASN A 773 30.51 28.04 25.95
C ASN A 773 30.05 27.05 24.86
N TYR A 774 28.75 26.92 24.59
CA TYR A 774 28.24 26.09 23.50
C TYR A 774 28.66 26.62 22.13
N ILE A 775 28.62 27.94 21.93
CA ILE A 775 29.03 28.59 20.70
C ILE A 775 30.54 28.42 20.48
N ASN A 776 31.32 28.66 21.57
CA ASN A 776 32.78 28.49 21.51
C ASN A 776 33.17 27.04 21.15
N LEU A 777 32.54 26.09 21.82
CA LEU A 777 32.84 24.67 21.59
C LEU A 777 32.45 24.21 20.14
N MET A 778 31.21 24.44 19.78
CA MET A 778 30.67 23.89 18.54
C MET A 778 30.93 24.77 17.32
N GLY A 779 31.15 26.07 17.47
CA GLY A 779 31.58 27.00 16.44
C GLY A 779 33.09 26.96 16.19
N SER A 780 33.87 26.33 17.06
CA SER A 780 35.34 26.41 17.08
C SER A 780 35.82 27.88 17.20
N ILE A 781 35.34 28.57 18.23
CA ILE A 781 35.63 29.97 18.49
C ILE A 781 36.65 30.03 19.64
N ASP A 782 37.66 30.87 19.50
CA ASP A 782 38.64 31.17 20.56
C ASP A 782 38.28 32.44 21.36
N GLU A 783 37.75 33.45 20.70
CA GLU A 783 37.30 34.70 21.33
C GLU A 783 35.88 35.05 20.82
N LEU A 784 34.91 35.09 21.72
CA LEU A 784 33.55 35.47 21.43
C LEU A 784 33.19 36.80 22.10
N ILE A 785 32.91 37.81 21.28
CA ILE A 785 32.39 39.08 21.70
C ILE A 785 30.87 39.08 21.52
N ILE A 786 30.13 39.43 22.55
CA ILE A 786 28.68 39.59 22.56
C ILE A 786 28.33 41.03 22.86
N ASP A 787 27.61 41.71 21.97
CA ASP A 787 27.23 43.11 22.11
C ASP A 787 25.77 43.33 21.63
N ASP A 788 25.25 44.53 21.81
CA ASP A 788 23.87 44.87 21.42
C ASP A 788 23.74 45.11 19.91
N ILE A 789 22.56 44.77 19.36
CA ILE A 789 22.20 45.18 18.00
C ILE A 789 22.23 46.73 17.94
N GLY A 790 23.10 47.25 17.05
CA GLY A 790 23.35 48.69 16.89
C GLY A 790 24.74 49.12 17.34
N ALA A 791 25.51 48.27 18.05
CA ALA A 791 26.95 48.44 18.15
C ALA A 791 27.56 48.39 16.73
N GLY A 792 28.63 49.13 16.49
CA GLY A 792 29.22 49.31 15.18
C GLY A 792 29.55 47.98 14.49
N LYS A 793 29.22 47.81 13.22
CA LYS A 793 29.56 46.62 12.43
C LYS A 793 31.06 46.51 12.20
N PRO A 794 31.68 45.35 12.47
CA PRO A 794 33.12 45.20 12.25
C PRO A 794 33.45 45.34 10.75
N GLU A 795 34.51 46.09 10.46
CA GLU A 795 35.07 46.18 9.11
C GLU A 795 35.76 44.85 8.74
N ASN A 796 35.65 44.41 7.46
CA ASN A 796 36.30 43.21 6.95
C ASN A 796 35.88 41.92 7.69
N ALA A 797 34.57 41.74 7.93
CA ALA A 797 33.99 40.52 8.50
C ALA A 797 32.96 39.93 7.56
N MET A 798 32.86 38.60 7.55
CA MET A 798 31.68 37.92 7.02
C MET A 798 30.51 38.14 7.97
N ALA A 799 29.31 38.24 7.43
CA ALA A 799 28.11 38.50 8.24
C ALA A 799 26.99 37.51 7.87
N ALA A 800 26.26 37.08 8.86
CA ALA A 800 25.00 36.41 8.74
C ALA A 800 23.98 36.99 9.70
N VAL A 801 22.75 37.15 9.30
CA VAL A 801 21.66 37.67 10.13
C VAL A 801 20.67 36.52 10.36
N ILE A 802 20.42 36.26 11.61
CA ILE A 802 19.43 35.32 12.10
C ILE A 802 18.44 36.06 13.03
N ALA A 803 17.31 35.46 13.33
CA ALA A 803 16.28 36.13 14.12
C ALA A 803 16.82 36.65 15.48
N GLY A 804 16.94 37.94 15.62
CA GLY A 804 17.43 38.62 16.85
C GLY A 804 18.93 38.61 17.08
N ILE A 805 19.75 38.09 16.13
CA ILE A 805 21.22 38.05 16.24
C ILE A 805 21.85 38.34 14.87
N GLU A 806 22.88 39.23 14.87
CA GLU A 806 23.79 39.41 13.76
C GLU A 806 25.13 38.73 14.11
N VAL A 807 25.58 37.79 13.26
CA VAL A 807 26.82 37.03 13.47
C VAL A 807 27.89 37.53 12.54
N TYR A 808 29.06 37.87 13.07
CA TYR A 808 30.20 38.35 12.34
C TYR A 808 31.42 37.48 12.59
N LEU A 809 32.12 37.10 11.52
CA LEU A 809 33.41 36.43 11.55
C LEU A 809 34.46 37.35 10.90
N PRO A 810 35.38 37.95 11.71
CA PRO A 810 36.50 38.74 11.19
C PRO A 810 37.35 37.89 10.24
N LEU A 811 37.64 38.39 9.06
CA LEU A 811 38.42 37.70 8.02
C LEU A 811 39.92 37.65 8.36
N ALA A 812 40.38 38.54 9.23
CA ALA A 812 41.76 38.55 9.71
C ALA A 812 42.11 37.22 10.42
N GLY A 813 43.05 36.50 9.85
CA GLY A 813 43.45 35.18 10.38
C GLY A 813 42.60 34.00 9.98
N LEU A 814 41.44 34.15 9.34
CA LEU A 814 40.55 33.09 8.89
C LEU A 814 41.08 32.42 7.63
N ILE A 815 41.60 33.21 6.70
CA ILE A 815 42.12 32.79 5.42
C ILE A 815 43.65 32.79 5.49
N ASP A 816 44.31 31.72 5.14
CA ASP A 816 45.71 31.74 4.73
C ASP A 816 45.73 32.35 3.32
N VAL A 817 45.83 33.69 3.26
CA VAL A 817 45.71 34.47 2.02
C VAL A 817 46.70 33.98 0.95
N GLU A 818 47.89 33.51 1.34
CA GLU A 818 48.84 32.95 0.38
C GLU A 818 48.43 31.60 -0.18
N LYS A 819 48.02 30.66 0.68
CA LYS A 819 47.54 29.33 0.25
C LYS A 819 46.26 29.41 -0.54
N GLU A 820 45.28 30.24 -0.12
CA GLU A 820 44.05 30.41 -0.83
C GLU A 820 44.23 31.09 -2.20
N THR A 821 45.10 32.09 -2.25
CA THR A 821 45.50 32.70 -3.54
C THR A 821 46.16 31.67 -4.45
N GLN A 822 47.03 30.79 -3.90
CA GLN A 822 47.65 29.75 -4.69
C GLN A 822 46.64 28.70 -5.19
N ARG A 823 45.68 28.34 -4.31
CA ARG A 823 44.61 27.40 -4.67
C ARG A 823 43.73 27.96 -5.77
N LEU A 824 43.23 29.19 -5.59
CA LEU A 824 42.36 29.86 -6.57
C LEU A 824 43.07 30.13 -7.91
N ASN A 825 44.35 30.43 -7.90
CA ASN A 825 45.15 30.55 -9.11
C ASN A 825 45.26 29.22 -9.87
N LYS A 826 45.46 28.08 -9.17
CA LYS A 826 45.46 26.75 -9.75
C LYS A 826 44.09 26.36 -10.33
N GLU A 827 43.05 26.72 -9.62
CA GLU A 827 41.67 26.50 -10.04
C GLU A 827 41.36 27.33 -11.28
N LEU A 828 41.80 28.60 -11.34
CA LEU A 828 41.67 29.48 -12.50
C LEU A 828 42.40 28.92 -13.73
N GLU A 829 43.64 28.43 -13.54
CA GLU A 829 44.40 27.75 -14.58
C GLU A 829 43.73 26.50 -15.12
N SER A 830 43.11 25.72 -14.23
CA SER A 830 42.37 24.53 -14.62
C SER A 830 41.11 24.86 -15.41
N MET A 831 40.36 25.87 -14.97
CA MET A 831 39.16 26.35 -15.67
C MET A 831 39.51 26.99 -17.01
N ASP A 832 40.61 27.75 -17.09
CA ASP A 832 41.11 28.35 -18.34
C ASP A 832 41.46 27.29 -19.38
N LYS A 833 42.10 26.18 -18.95
CA LYS A 833 42.38 25.03 -19.83
C LYS A 833 41.09 24.36 -20.31
N GLU A 834 40.12 24.22 -19.43
CA GLU A 834 38.87 23.56 -19.78
C GLU A 834 37.97 24.43 -20.67
N ILE A 835 37.92 25.75 -20.42
CA ILE A 835 37.19 26.71 -21.27
C ILE A 835 37.81 26.78 -22.67
N LYS A 836 39.16 26.80 -22.80
CA LYS A 836 39.85 26.73 -24.07
C LYS A 836 39.52 25.44 -24.83
N ARG A 837 39.41 24.31 -24.13
CA ARG A 837 39.02 23.03 -24.74
C ARG A 837 37.57 23.05 -25.23
N VAL A 838 36.64 23.56 -24.44
CA VAL A 838 35.20 23.65 -24.79
C VAL A 838 35.00 24.65 -25.93
N THR A 839 35.62 25.85 -25.82
CA THR A 839 35.56 26.87 -26.88
C THR A 839 36.23 26.41 -28.16
N GLY A 840 37.33 25.65 -28.06
CA GLY A 840 37.99 25.04 -29.23
C GLY A 840 37.08 24.03 -29.94
N LYS A 841 36.28 23.27 -29.22
CA LYS A 841 35.25 22.42 -29.82
C LYS A 841 34.13 23.22 -30.47
N LEU A 842 33.65 24.28 -29.84
CA LEU A 842 32.59 25.15 -30.32
C LEU A 842 33.01 25.99 -31.54
N ASN A 843 34.30 26.27 -31.68
CA ASN A 843 34.87 26.96 -32.85
C ASN A 843 35.28 26.02 -34.00
N ASN A 844 35.18 24.72 -33.78
CA ASN A 844 35.51 23.73 -34.84
C ASN A 844 34.31 23.50 -35.75
N ALA A 845 34.36 23.99 -36.96
CA ALA A 845 33.32 23.85 -37.99
C ALA A 845 32.97 22.37 -38.25
N GLY A 846 33.94 21.46 -38.16
CA GLY A 846 33.71 20.03 -38.34
C GLY A 846 32.94 19.38 -37.17
N PHE A 847 33.09 19.87 -35.96
CA PHE A 847 32.31 19.47 -34.80
C PHE A 847 30.86 19.97 -34.89
N LEU A 848 30.69 21.27 -35.19
CA LEU A 848 29.36 21.90 -35.33
C LEU A 848 28.53 21.28 -36.46
N ALA A 849 29.15 20.80 -37.52
CA ALA A 849 28.46 20.16 -38.63
C ALA A 849 28.06 18.70 -38.39
N LYS A 850 28.67 18.01 -37.42
CA LYS A 850 28.47 16.56 -37.18
C LYS A 850 27.85 16.22 -35.83
N ALA A 851 27.94 17.12 -34.84
CA ALA A 851 27.40 16.86 -33.49
C ALA A 851 25.87 17.10 -33.44
N PRO A 852 25.11 16.29 -32.72
CA PRO A 852 23.70 16.54 -32.42
C PRO A 852 23.49 17.90 -31.74
N ALA A 853 22.35 18.57 -32.02
CA ALA A 853 22.07 19.92 -31.53
C ALA A 853 22.08 20.00 -29.98
N ASP A 854 21.62 18.98 -29.33
CA ASP A 854 21.61 18.86 -27.85
C ASP A 854 23.03 18.78 -27.23
N VAL A 855 23.98 18.19 -27.95
CA VAL A 855 25.38 18.11 -27.52
C VAL A 855 26.07 19.48 -27.69
N VAL A 856 25.77 20.22 -28.77
CA VAL A 856 26.27 21.57 -28.99
C VAL A 856 25.72 22.52 -27.91
N GLU A 857 24.46 22.39 -27.57
CA GLU A 857 23.81 23.23 -26.56
C GLU A 857 24.36 22.94 -25.14
N LYS A 858 24.64 21.69 -24.83
CA LYS A 858 25.31 21.29 -23.56
C LYS A 858 26.74 21.85 -23.48
N GLU A 859 27.52 21.82 -24.55
CA GLU A 859 28.88 22.41 -24.55
C GLU A 859 28.82 23.95 -24.47
N LYS A 860 27.81 24.61 -25.02
CA LYS A 860 27.60 26.08 -24.85
C LYS A 860 27.24 26.42 -23.41
N ALA A 861 26.25 25.72 -22.82
CA ALA A 861 25.87 25.90 -21.41
C ALA A 861 27.06 25.66 -20.49
N LYS A 862 27.89 24.65 -20.75
CA LYS A 862 29.12 24.38 -20.02
C LYS A 862 30.14 25.49 -20.14
N ALA A 863 30.28 26.13 -21.32
CA ALA A 863 31.18 27.27 -21.52
C ALA A 863 30.71 28.50 -20.71
N GLU A 864 29.41 28.79 -20.73
CA GLU A 864 28.80 29.87 -19.92
C GLU A 864 28.98 29.64 -18.43
N GLU A 865 28.71 28.41 -17.93
CA GLU A 865 28.92 28.05 -16.53
C GLU A 865 30.37 28.21 -16.09
N LEU A 866 31.31 27.71 -16.87
CA LEU A 866 32.74 27.87 -16.60
C LEU A 866 33.20 29.34 -16.63
N SER A 867 32.67 30.15 -17.58
CA SER A 867 32.95 31.58 -17.64
C SER A 867 32.46 32.32 -16.40
N GLY A 868 31.23 32.03 -15.93
CA GLY A 868 30.69 32.61 -14.71
C GLY A 868 31.52 32.22 -13.47
N LYS A 869 31.92 30.95 -13.38
CA LYS A 869 32.79 30.47 -12.28
C LYS A 869 34.16 31.16 -12.31
N MET A 870 34.75 31.34 -13.48
CA MET A 870 36.02 32.07 -13.62
C MET A 870 35.94 33.52 -13.17
N GLU A 871 34.85 34.21 -13.46
CA GLU A 871 34.61 35.59 -13.08
C GLU A 871 34.48 35.70 -11.55
N ALA A 872 33.72 34.82 -10.94
CA ALA A 872 33.59 34.72 -9.46
C ALA A 872 34.96 34.44 -8.78
N VAL A 873 35.79 33.54 -9.37
CA VAL A 873 37.13 33.27 -8.84
C VAL A 873 38.07 34.48 -8.95
N LYS A 874 37.99 35.23 -10.07
CA LYS A 874 38.74 36.46 -10.26
C LYS A 874 38.34 37.58 -9.30
N GLU A 875 37.05 37.78 -9.07
CA GLU A 875 36.51 38.69 -8.08
C GLU A 875 37.04 38.32 -6.68
N ARG A 876 37.03 37.02 -6.35
CA ARG A 876 37.55 36.54 -5.08
C ARG A 876 39.07 36.73 -4.90
N LEU A 877 39.84 36.52 -5.98
CA LEU A 877 41.29 36.86 -5.98
C LEU A 877 41.56 38.34 -5.80
N THR A 878 40.77 39.20 -6.46
CA THR A 878 40.84 40.66 -6.32
C THR A 878 40.54 41.06 -4.85
N TYR A 879 39.52 40.46 -4.26
CA TYR A 879 39.16 40.64 -2.88
C TYR A 879 40.28 40.17 -1.92
N LEU A 880 40.88 39.00 -2.14
CA LEU A 880 42.01 38.51 -1.33
C LEU A 880 43.24 39.41 -1.40
N ALA A 881 43.45 40.09 -2.52
CA ALA A 881 44.52 41.08 -2.67
C ALA A 881 44.31 42.33 -1.79
N THR A 882 43.05 42.65 -1.42
CA THR A 882 42.76 43.78 -0.50
C THR A 882 42.96 43.39 0.95
N LEU A 883 43.08 42.07 1.27
CA LEU A 883 43.32 41.55 2.64
C LEU A 883 44.82 41.35 2.94
N LYS A 884 45.71 41.57 1.97
CA LYS A 884 47.17 41.63 2.14
C LYS A 884 47.56 42.97 2.65
#